data_47f6256c5e1317f1cd9d5507c5216f9c
#
_entry.id   47f6256c5e1317f1cd9d5507c5216f9c
#
_cell.length_a   1.000
_cell.length_b   1.000
_cell.length_c   1.000
_cell.angle_alpha   90.00
_cell.angle_beta   90.00
_cell.angle_gamma   90.00
#
_symmetry.space_group_name_H-M   'P 1'
#
loop_
_entity.id
_entity.type
_entity.pdbx_description
1 polymer ?
#
loop_
_entity_poly.entity_id
_entity_poly.type
_entity_poly.pdbx_seq_one_letter_code
_entity_poly.pdbx_strand_id
1 'polypeptide(L)'
;MLYVEVILPLPLEGVFTYSVPDIMAEKVKMGVRVLVPLGKSKTYTAMAVRTHSQKPDFQTRDILQVIDAEQVLLEKQLKLWQWIATYYMAPLGDVFKAALPAGLKAEENYKPRTVRCVTLAENLRTEPSMQLAMSILARALKQQQTFATYLHLSHWDETDGETPPPHIEEIACDELLNAAHASDAVLRQLINRRFLTVYQREVGRLNTTGEAHPENILPLSEAQQDAMNQIRTEFMRHNVVLFHGVTSSGKTEIYIHLIQRMLDEGKQVLYLLPEIALTVQMTERLKRVFGSRLGIYHSRYSDAERVEIWKKQLSDNPYDIILGARSAVFLPFTRLGMVIVDEEHETSFKQQDPAPRYHARSAAIMLARMYEGAHVLLGTATPSMESFYNASTGKYGYVKLTTRFRDVALPEIRVVDVKDLYRRKMMKGPFSMELLNAIRAALKAKKQVILFQNRRGFAPMVECRVCGWVPKCKNCDVSLTYHRSQNLLTCHYCGFTYAVPKQCPNCESTELTGRGYGTEKIEDRVRELFPGARIARMDLDTTRSTGAYGRIIGDFSSGRTDILIGTQMISKGLDFDNVAVVGILNADTMLNYPDFRAYEHAFMMLSQVSGRAGRRGDRGLVILQTKSADLPVIRQVVDNDFAGFAHDLLEERRMFHYPPYWRLVYVFLRHRDEHTVESAAIEMASRLRQSFADRVLGPDKPSVARVKTENIRKIVLKLENGIDLNLARQLMKEAREGLLSDKRYAAMNVYFDVDPL
;
A
#
# COMPACT_ATOMS: atom_id res chain seq x y z
N MET A 1 -37.49 -25.44 -1.77
CA MET A 1 -36.52 -24.89 -2.77
C MET A 1 -35.70 -23.80 -2.08
N LEU A 2 -34.41 -23.90 -2.10
CA LEU A 2 -33.47 -22.92 -1.50
C LEU A 2 -33.01 -21.93 -2.57
N TYR A 3 -32.87 -20.69 -2.18
CA TYR A 3 -32.30 -19.63 -3.03
C TYR A 3 -31.01 -19.08 -2.39
N VAL A 4 -30.09 -18.62 -3.22
CA VAL A 4 -28.83 -18.01 -2.78
C VAL A 4 -28.66 -16.65 -3.43
N GLU A 5 -28.37 -15.64 -2.63
CA GLU A 5 -27.91 -14.34 -3.11
C GLU A 5 -26.39 -14.35 -3.27
N VAL A 6 -25.91 -13.88 -4.40
CA VAL A 6 -24.48 -13.89 -4.73
C VAL A 6 -23.97 -12.53 -5.21
N ILE A 7 -22.69 -12.28 -4.96
CA ILE A 7 -21.95 -11.15 -5.55
C ILE A 7 -21.18 -11.67 -6.76
N LEU A 8 -21.36 -11.01 -7.90
CA LEU A 8 -20.63 -11.30 -9.14
C LEU A 8 -19.36 -10.42 -9.24
N PRO A 9 -18.24 -10.91 -9.83
CA PRO A 9 -17.04 -10.11 -10.07
C PRO A 9 -17.19 -9.16 -11.26
N LEU A 10 -18.26 -8.39 -11.28
CA LEU A 10 -18.62 -7.46 -12.34
C LEU A 10 -18.93 -6.08 -11.72
N PRO A 11 -18.79 -4.97 -12.47
CA PRO A 11 -19.13 -3.64 -11.99
C PRO A 11 -20.65 -3.43 -11.93
N LEU A 12 -21.33 -4.32 -11.24
CA LEU A 12 -22.78 -4.33 -11.05
C LEU A 12 -23.12 -4.02 -9.60
N GLU A 13 -24.19 -3.28 -9.40
CA GLU A 13 -24.71 -2.95 -8.06
C GLU A 13 -25.60 -4.09 -7.56
N GLY A 14 -25.59 -4.31 -6.24
CA GLY A 14 -26.45 -5.27 -5.58
C GLY A 14 -25.98 -6.72 -5.62
N VAL A 15 -26.90 -7.60 -5.25
CA VAL A 15 -26.72 -9.06 -5.24
C VAL A 15 -27.68 -9.70 -6.24
N PHE A 16 -27.33 -10.89 -6.70
CA PHE A 16 -28.11 -11.63 -7.70
C PHE A 16 -28.62 -12.93 -7.07
N THR A 17 -29.91 -13.24 -7.29
CA THR A 17 -30.55 -14.42 -6.70
C THR A 17 -30.57 -15.56 -7.70
N TYR A 18 -30.11 -16.74 -7.24
CA TYR A 18 -30.15 -18.00 -7.97
C TYR A 18 -30.88 -19.08 -7.17
N SER A 19 -31.50 -20.04 -7.85
CA SER A 19 -32.03 -21.24 -7.21
C SER A 19 -30.90 -22.24 -6.94
N VAL A 20 -31.06 -23.00 -5.85
CA VAL A 20 -30.10 -24.01 -5.42
C VAL A 20 -30.72 -25.39 -5.62
N PRO A 21 -30.14 -26.25 -6.47
CA PRO A 21 -30.58 -27.66 -6.59
C PRO A 21 -30.49 -28.41 -5.25
N ASP A 22 -31.42 -29.28 -4.95
CA ASP A 22 -31.54 -29.98 -3.65
C ASP A 22 -30.24 -30.74 -3.29
N ILE A 23 -29.54 -31.30 -4.28
CA ILE A 23 -28.25 -32.00 -4.10
C ILE A 23 -27.11 -31.10 -3.62
N MET A 24 -27.26 -29.78 -3.75
CA MET A 24 -26.26 -28.77 -3.34
C MET A 24 -26.69 -27.99 -2.10
N ALA A 25 -27.93 -28.16 -1.64
CA ALA A 25 -28.52 -27.31 -0.61
C ALA A 25 -27.73 -27.27 0.70
N GLU A 26 -27.20 -28.40 1.14
CA GLU A 26 -26.38 -28.48 2.38
C GLU A 26 -24.99 -27.85 2.25
N LYS A 27 -24.47 -27.75 1.02
CA LYS A 27 -23.14 -27.24 0.74
C LYS A 27 -23.13 -25.71 0.54
N VAL A 28 -24.27 -25.12 0.22
CA VAL A 28 -24.34 -23.67 -0.03
C VAL A 28 -24.52 -22.93 1.29
N LYS A 29 -23.45 -22.27 1.72
CA LYS A 29 -23.41 -21.44 2.94
C LYS A 29 -22.87 -20.04 2.58
N MET A 30 -23.12 -19.06 3.44
CA MET A 30 -22.50 -17.73 3.31
C MET A 30 -20.99 -17.89 3.25
N GLY A 31 -20.34 -17.19 2.31
CA GLY A 31 -18.89 -17.16 2.18
C GLY A 31 -18.29 -18.29 1.34
N VAL A 32 -19.08 -19.17 0.74
CA VAL A 32 -18.59 -20.14 -0.26
C VAL A 32 -18.68 -19.56 -1.67
N ARG A 33 -17.81 -20.00 -2.56
CA ARG A 33 -17.87 -19.65 -3.98
C ARG A 33 -18.78 -20.63 -4.73
N VAL A 34 -19.58 -20.08 -5.61
CA VAL A 34 -20.49 -20.85 -6.47
C VAL A 34 -20.28 -20.46 -7.92
N LEU A 35 -20.41 -21.41 -8.83
CA LEU A 35 -20.39 -21.16 -10.27
C LEU A 35 -21.83 -20.88 -10.73
N VAL A 36 -22.03 -19.73 -11.36
CA VAL A 36 -23.36 -19.28 -11.79
C VAL A 36 -23.38 -18.87 -13.26
N PRO A 37 -24.47 -19.12 -13.99
CA PRO A 37 -24.66 -18.67 -15.37
C PRO A 37 -25.08 -17.19 -15.37
N LEU A 38 -24.52 -16.38 -16.29
CA LEU A 38 -24.98 -15.02 -16.54
C LEU A 38 -25.10 -14.76 -18.05
N GLY A 39 -26.25 -14.27 -18.50
CA GLY A 39 -26.55 -14.11 -19.93
C GLY A 39 -26.72 -15.45 -20.64
N LYS A 40 -26.39 -15.52 -21.95
CA LYS A 40 -26.66 -16.71 -22.77
C LYS A 40 -25.61 -17.82 -22.67
N SER A 41 -24.33 -17.46 -22.43
CA SER A 41 -23.22 -18.43 -22.57
C SER A 41 -22.05 -18.20 -21.61
N LYS A 42 -22.15 -17.27 -20.65
CA LYS A 42 -21.04 -16.97 -19.73
C LYS A 42 -21.34 -17.53 -18.35
N THR A 43 -20.29 -18.05 -17.72
CA THR A 43 -20.26 -18.48 -16.33
C THR A 43 -19.35 -17.57 -15.51
N TYR A 44 -19.65 -17.42 -14.25
CA TYR A 44 -18.84 -16.62 -13.31
C TYR A 44 -18.72 -17.31 -11.97
N THR A 45 -17.55 -17.23 -11.38
CA THR A 45 -17.36 -17.53 -9.96
C THR A 45 -17.95 -16.40 -9.15
N ALA A 46 -18.98 -16.69 -8.40
CA ALA A 46 -19.70 -15.75 -7.56
C ALA A 46 -19.51 -16.10 -6.07
N MET A 47 -19.68 -15.12 -5.20
CA MET A 47 -19.60 -15.30 -3.75
C MET A 47 -21.00 -15.37 -3.15
N ALA A 48 -21.33 -16.46 -2.49
CA ALA A 48 -22.59 -16.61 -1.76
C ALA A 48 -22.60 -15.72 -0.51
N VAL A 49 -23.62 -14.87 -0.37
CA VAL A 49 -23.72 -13.93 0.75
C VAL A 49 -24.89 -14.21 1.68
N ARG A 50 -25.96 -14.78 1.16
CA ARG A 50 -27.15 -15.17 1.96
C ARG A 50 -27.91 -16.28 1.27
N THR A 51 -28.48 -17.19 2.06
CA THR A 51 -29.45 -18.20 1.60
C THR A 51 -30.81 -17.93 2.22
N HIS A 52 -31.90 -18.18 1.47
CA HIS A 52 -33.26 -18.02 1.95
C HIS A 52 -34.22 -18.95 1.19
N SER A 53 -35.43 -19.17 1.73
CA SER A 53 -36.47 -19.98 1.12
C SER A 53 -37.59 -19.16 0.47
N GLN A 54 -37.53 -17.83 0.56
CA GLN A 54 -38.53 -16.93 -0.03
C GLN A 54 -38.40 -16.94 -1.54
N LYS A 55 -39.46 -17.32 -2.25
CA LYS A 55 -39.48 -17.34 -3.70
C LYS A 55 -39.43 -15.90 -4.26
N PRO A 56 -38.50 -15.59 -5.18
CA PRO A 56 -38.48 -14.31 -5.87
C PRO A 56 -39.64 -14.13 -6.82
N ASP A 57 -40.02 -12.88 -7.11
CA ASP A 57 -41.08 -12.54 -8.06
C ASP A 57 -40.66 -12.70 -9.54
N PHE A 58 -39.45 -13.14 -9.79
CA PHE A 58 -38.88 -13.37 -11.12
C PHE A 58 -38.33 -14.78 -11.24
N GLN A 59 -38.18 -15.26 -12.49
CA GLN A 59 -37.62 -16.57 -12.76
C GLN A 59 -36.13 -16.61 -12.49
N THR A 60 -35.70 -17.48 -11.57
CA THR A 60 -34.30 -17.72 -11.22
C THR A 60 -33.69 -18.79 -12.12
N ARG A 61 -32.37 -18.78 -12.23
CA ARG A 61 -31.55 -19.86 -12.78
C ARG A 61 -30.87 -20.62 -11.66
N ASP A 62 -30.58 -21.89 -11.91
CA ASP A 62 -29.85 -22.71 -10.94
C ASP A 62 -28.36 -22.35 -10.91
N ILE A 63 -27.73 -22.48 -9.73
CA ILE A 63 -26.29 -22.53 -9.63
C ILE A 63 -25.78 -23.81 -10.30
N LEU A 64 -24.59 -23.74 -10.93
CA LEU A 64 -24.01 -24.87 -11.65
C LEU A 64 -23.20 -25.78 -10.73
N GLN A 65 -22.49 -25.19 -9.78
CA GLN A 65 -21.57 -25.90 -8.88
C GLN A 65 -21.28 -25.09 -7.62
N VAL A 66 -21.04 -25.76 -6.50
CA VAL A 66 -20.41 -25.21 -5.30
C VAL A 66 -18.91 -25.53 -5.40
N ILE A 67 -18.06 -24.50 -5.38
CA ILE A 67 -16.62 -24.65 -5.60
C ILE A 67 -15.90 -25.04 -4.32
N ASP A 68 -16.29 -24.45 -3.20
CA ASP A 68 -15.62 -24.61 -1.92
C ASP A 68 -16.36 -25.56 -1.00
N ALA A 69 -15.61 -26.39 -0.25
CA ALA A 69 -16.16 -27.21 0.83
C ALA A 69 -16.42 -26.39 2.09
N GLU A 70 -15.61 -25.36 2.33
CA GLU A 70 -15.65 -24.49 3.51
C GLU A 70 -15.71 -23.00 3.10
N GLN A 71 -16.01 -22.14 4.07
CA GLN A 71 -16.06 -20.70 3.85
C GLN A 71 -14.69 -20.15 3.43
N VAL A 72 -14.66 -19.35 2.38
CA VAL A 72 -13.49 -18.57 1.98
C VAL A 72 -13.63 -17.08 2.31
N LEU A 73 -14.82 -16.65 2.74
CA LEU A 73 -15.15 -15.29 3.16
C LEU A 73 -15.86 -15.30 4.50
N LEU A 74 -15.36 -14.55 5.47
CA LEU A 74 -16.00 -14.39 6.78
C LEU A 74 -17.07 -13.28 6.76
N GLU A 75 -18.04 -13.35 7.66
CA GLU A 75 -19.11 -12.35 7.79
C GLU A 75 -18.57 -10.93 7.99
N LYS A 76 -17.54 -10.76 8.82
CA LYS A 76 -16.91 -9.46 9.07
C LYS A 76 -16.25 -8.87 7.82
N GLN A 77 -15.66 -9.72 6.97
CA GLN A 77 -15.14 -9.27 5.67
C GLN A 77 -16.27 -8.81 4.75
N LEU A 78 -17.38 -9.56 4.69
CA LEU A 78 -18.54 -9.15 3.88
C LEU A 78 -19.10 -7.80 4.34
N LYS A 79 -19.22 -7.57 5.65
CA LYS A 79 -19.63 -6.28 6.23
C LYS A 79 -18.66 -5.15 5.83
N LEU A 80 -17.36 -5.42 5.85
CA LEU A 80 -16.35 -4.47 5.38
C LEU A 80 -16.51 -4.16 3.88
N TRP A 81 -16.75 -5.17 3.04
CA TRP A 81 -16.97 -4.98 1.60
C TRP A 81 -18.22 -4.12 1.34
N GLN A 82 -19.31 -4.39 2.03
CA GLN A 82 -20.55 -3.59 1.94
C GLN A 82 -20.32 -2.15 2.38
N TRP A 83 -19.56 -1.94 3.46
CA TRP A 83 -19.20 -0.60 3.89
C TRP A 83 -18.34 0.13 2.86
N ILE A 84 -17.33 -0.53 2.28
CA ILE A 84 -16.48 0.05 1.22
C ILE A 84 -17.33 0.42 0.01
N ALA A 85 -18.21 -0.49 -0.45
CA ALA A 85 -19.11 -0.24 -1.58
C ALA A 85 -20.01 0.98 -1.33
N THR A 86 -20.61 1.06 -0.16
CA THR A 86 -21.49 2.16 0.23
C THR A 86 -20.74 3.47 0.41
N TYR A 87 -19.65 3.45 1.18
CA TYR A 87 -18.90 4.66 1.52
C TYR A 87 -18.24 5.30 0.29
N TYR A 88 -17.59 4.49 -0.54
CA TYR A 88 -16.85 4.95 -1.72
C TYR A 88 -17.71 4.94 -3.00
N MET A 89 -19.02 4.68 -2.88
CA MET A 89 -19.97 4.64 -4.01
C MET A 89 -19.49 3.76 -5.17
N ALA A 90 -18.96 2.60 -4.82
CA ALA A 90 -18.45 1.61 -5.78
C ALA A 90 -19.37 0.38 -5.85
N PRO A 91 -19.52 -0.25 -7.02
CA PRO A 91 -20.21 -1.53 -7.12
C PRO A 91 -19.60 -2.60 -6.22
N LEU A 92 -20.44 -3.40 -5.56
CA LEU A 92 -19.99 -4.46 -4.66
C LEU A 92 -19.13 -5.52 -5.38
N GLY A 93 -19.42 -5.77 -6.66
CA GLY A 93 -18.61 -6.65 -7.51
C GLY A 93 -17.19 -6.13 -7.78
N ASP A 94 -16.98 -4.83 -7.79
CA ASP A 94 -15.62 -4.25 -7.88
C ASP A 94 -14.86 -4.41 -6.57
N VAL A 95 -15.55 -4.32 -5.41
CA VAL A 95 -14.95 -4.65 -4.10
C VAL A 95 -14.53 -6.11 -4.06
N PHE A 96 -15.38 -7.02 -4.50
CA PHE A 96 -15.08 -8.44 -4.65
C PHE A 96 -13.81 -8.68 -5.48
N LYS A 97 -13.70 -8.01 -6.64
CA LYS A 97 -12.49 -8.08 -7.48
C LYS A 97 -11.23 -7.61 -6.81
N ALA A 98 -11.31 -6.52 -6.05
CA ALA A 98 -10.16 -5.93 -5.37
C ALA A 98 -9.72 -6.74 -4.15
N ALA A 99 -10.68 -7.34 -3.44
CA ALA A 99 -10.47 -8.03 -2.18
C ALA A 99 -9.84 -9.41 -2.37
N LEU A 100 -10.37 -10.22 -3.28
CA LEU A 100 -9.92 -11.61 -3.45
C LEU A 100 -8.71 -11.72 -4.41
N PRO A 101 -7.73 -12.58 -4.09
CA PRO A 101 -6.70 -13.01 -5.04
C PRO A 101 -7.30 -13.59 -6.33
N ALA A 102 -6.59 -13.48 -7.46
CA ALA A 102 -7.11 -13.92 -8.74
C ALA A 102 -7.38 -15.44 -8.78
N GLY A 103 -6.53 -16.23 -8.12
CA GLY A 103 -6.74 -17.69 -8.04
C GLY A 103 -7.97 -18.13 -7.25
N LEU A 104 -8.53 -17.25 -6.39
CA LEU A 104 -9.83 -17.47 -5.74
C LEU A 104 -11.01 -16.93 -6.58
N LYS A 105 -10.76 -16.28 -7.71
CA LYS A 105 -11.80 -15.82 -8.65
C LYS A 105 -11.92 -16.72 -9.88
N ALA A 106 -10.99 -17.67 -10.06
CA ALA A 106 -10.99 -18.61 -11.16
C ALA A 106 -12.08 -19.68 -10.98
N GLU A 107 -12.59 -20.21 -12.08
CA GLU A 107 -13.57 -21.30 -12.10
C GLU A 107 -12.96 -22.62 -11.60
N GLU A 108 -11.67 -22.83 -11.84
CA GLU A 108 -10.93 -23.98 -11.35
C GLU A 108 -10.44 -23.77 -9.91
N ASN A 109 -10.45 -24.85 -9.14
CA ASN A 109 -9.85 -24.84 -7.82
C ASN A 109 -8.34 -24.60 -7.91
N TYR A 110 -7.85 -23.75 -7.02
CA TYR A 110 -6.43 -23.57 -6.81
C TYR A 110 -5.75 -24.91 -6.55
N LYS A 111 -4.73 -25.25 -7.36
CA LYS A 111 -3.92 -26.45 -7.17
C LYS A 111 -2.70 -26.09 -6.30
N PRO A 112 -2.63 -26.59 -5.06
CA PRO A 112 -1.45 -26.40 -4.22
C PRO A 112 -0.22 -27.01 -4.88
N ARG A 113 0.95 -26.51 -4.55
CA ARG A 113 2.20 -27.17 -4.91
C ARG A 113 2.32 -28.45 -4.08
N THR A 114 2.43 -29.58 -4.73
CA THR A 114 2.66 -30.85 -4.06
C THR A 114 4.11 -31.31 -4.30
N VAL A 115 4.70 -31.88 -3.27
CA VAL A 115 5.98 -32.59 -3.34
C VAL A 115 5.71 -34.06 -3.07
N ARG A 116 6.30 -34.94 -3.85
CA ARG A 116 6.25 -36.39 -3.58
C ARG A 116 7.11 -36.66 -2.36
N CYS A 117 6.48 -37.14 -1.30
CA CYS A 117 7.16 -37.59 -0.10
C CYS A 117 7.12 -39.11 -0.02
N VAL A 118 8.12 -39.65 0.64
CA VAL A 118 8.28 -41.09 0.85
C VAL A 118 8.18 -41.38 2.34
N THR A 119 7.48 -42.45 2.69
CA THR A 119 7.37 -42.97 4.06
C THR A 119 7.55 -44.47 4.05
N LEU A 120 7.87 -45.04 5.22
CA LEU A 120 7.97 -46.48 5.41
C LEU A 120 6.61 -47.15 5.25
N ALA A 121 6.57 -48.24 4.52
CA ALA A 121 5.34 -49.01 4.37
C ALA A 121 4.87 -49.59 5.73
N GLU A 122 3.55 -49.59 5.97
CA GLU A 122 2.98 -49.96 7.29
C GLU A 122 3.41 -51.37 7.78
N ASN A 123 3.59 -52.28 6.82
CA ASN A 123 4.01 -53.66 7.12
C ASN A 123 5.46 -53.77 7.60
N LEU A 124 6.25 -52.71 7.55
CA LEU A 124 7.66 -52.69 7.95
C LEU A 124 7.94 -51.90 9.23
N ARG A 125 6.92 -51.50 9.92
CA ARG A 125 7.04 -50.66 11.15
C ARG A 125 7.38 -51.48 12.41
N THR A 126 7.91 -52.68 12.26
CA THR A 126 8.36 -53.50 13.37
C THR A 126 9.78 -53.99 13.13
N GLU A 127 10.58 -54.11 14.21
CA GLU A 127 12.01 -54.51 14.08
C GLU A 127 12.21 -55.84 13.34
N PRO A 128 11.41 -56.93 13.62
CA PRO A 128 11.58 -58.18 12.86
C PRO A 128 11.31 -58.05 11.37
N SER A 129 10.33 -57.23 10.96
CA SER A 129 10.03 -57.00 9.56
C SER A 129 11.09 -56.14 8.87
N MET A 130 11.71 -55.23 9.61
CA MET A 130 12.81 -54.38 9.12
C MET A 130 14.08 -55.25 8.87
N GLN A 131 14.43 -56.14 9.80
CA GLN A 131 15.56 -57.04 9.58
C GLN A 131 15.35 -57.98 8.39
N LEU A 132 14.13 -58.48 8.22
CA LEU A 132 13.75 -59.28 7.06
C LEU A 132 13.90 -58.43 5.73
N ALA A 133 13.42 -57.20 5.75
CA ALA A 133 13.55 -56.30 4.60
C ALA A 133 15.03 -56.09 4.21
N MET A 134 15.89 -55.82 5.18
CA MET A 134 17.32 -55.62 4.95
C MET A 134 17.98 -56.92 4.39
N SER A 135 17.57 -58.11 4.87
CA SER A 135 18.07 -59.40 4.36
C SER A 135 17.63 -59.66 2.90
N ILE A 136 16.42 -59.28 2.52
CA ILE A 136 15.89 -59.37 1.17
C ILE A 136 16.66 -58.41 0.21
N LEU A 137 17.00 -57.21 0.72
CA LEU A 137 17.72 -56.20 -0.03
C LEU A 137 19.22 -56.44 -0.18
N ALA A 138 19.81 -57.38 0.58
CA ALA A 138 21.25 -57.70 0.58
C ALA A 138 21.77 -58.07 -0.85
N ARG A 139 20.91 -58.62 -1.72
CA ARG A 139 21.25 -58.96 -3.09
C ARG A 139 21.09 -57.82 -4.10
N ALA A 140 20.62 -56.65 -3.65
CA ALA A 140 20.31 -55.48 -4.49
C ALA A 140 20.94 -54.20 -3.88
N LEU A 141 22.25 -54.10 -3.94
CA LEU A 141 23.09 -53.11 -3.28
C LEU A 141 22.56 -51.66 -3.37
N LYS A 142 22.13 -51.21 -4.56
CA LYS A 142 21.60 -49.86 -4.74
C LYS A 142 20.27 -49.65 -4.02
N GLN A 143 19.37 -50.66 -3.99
CA GLN A 143 18.11 -50.59 -3.27
C GLN A 143 18.38 -50.62 -1.77
N GLN A 144 19.29 -51.44 -1.29
CA GLN A 144 19.70 -51.52 0.10
C GLN A 144 20.26 -50.16 0.59
N GLN A 145 21.19 -49.58 -0.19
CA GLN A 145 21.73 -48.24 0.14
C GLN A 145 20.66 -47.17 0.21
N THR A 146 19.74 -47.12 -0.79
CA THR A 146 18.66 -46.14 -0.81
C THR A 146 17.72 -46.33 0.36
N PHE A 147 17.41 -47.56 0.75
CA PHE A 147 16.56 -47.88 1.89
C PHE A 147 17.25 -47.55 3.22
N ALA A 148 18.54 -47.84 3.37
CA ALA A 148 19.32 -47.46 4.55
C ALA A 148 19.45 -45.93 4.67
N THR A 149 19.65 -45.19 3.56
CA THR A 149 19.66 -43.75 3.55
C THR A 149 18.28 -43.19 4.01
N TYR A 150 17.17 -43.82 3.58
CA TYR A 150 15.84 -43.43 4.05
C TYR A 150 15.70 -43.61 5.59
N LEU A 151 16.14 -44.78 6.13
CA LEU A 151 16.06 -45.05 7.58
C LEU A 151 16.87 -44.04 8.39
N HIS A 152 18.04 -43.65 7.89
CA HIS A 152 18.87 -42.61 8.51
C HIS A 152 18.23 -41.23 8.44
N LEU A 153 17.76 -40.79 7.28
CA LEU A 153 17.11 -39.48 7.13
C LEU A 153 15.78 -39.37 7.89
N SER A 154 15.09 -40.50 8.09
CA SER A 154 13.82 -40.55 8.86
C SER A 154 14.02 -40.71 10.33
N HIS A 155 15.27 -40.75 10.80
CA HIS A 155 15.65 -41.02 12.20
C HIS A 155 15.10 -42.34 12.77
N TRP A 156 14.80 -43.27 11.87
CA TRP A 156 14.34 -44.62 12.27
C TRP A 156 15.42 -45.40 12.98
N ASP A 157 16.68 -45.24 12.62
CA ASP A 157 17.84 -45.91 13.23
C ASP A 157 18.22 -45.40 14.63
N GLU A 158 17.64 -44.29 15.07
CA GLU A 158 17.82 -43.75 16.42
C GLU A 158 16.83 -44.29 17.42
N THR A 159 15.97 -45.27 17.05
CA THR A 159 14.94 -45.82 17.92
C THR A 159 15.42 -47.13 18.58
N ASP A 160 15.17 -47.29 19.90
CA ASP A 160 15.52 -48.48 20.70
C ASP A 160 14.65 -49.73 20.41
N GLY A 161 14.05 -49.85 19.23
CA GLY A 161 13.45 -51.11 18.72
C GLY A 161 12.14 -51.59 19.33
N GLU A 162 11.64 -51.02 20.43
CA GLU A 162 10.42 -51.53 21.12
C GLU A 162 9.12 -50.83 20.70
N THR A 163 9.16 -49.64 20.15
CA THR A 163 7.96 -48.89 19.69
C THR A 163 8.29 -48.09 18.43
N PRO A 164 7.34 -47.98 17.45
CA PRO A 164 7.57 -47.08 16.30
C PRO A 164 7.77 -45.68 16.85
N PRO A 165 8.75 -44.91 16.29
CA PRO A 165 9.01 -43.55 16.73
C PRO A 165 7.74 -42.72 16.61
N PRO A 166 7.44 -41.83 17.58
CA PRO A 166 6.23 -41.01 17.55
C PRO A 166 6.19 -40.06 16.35
N HIS A 167 7.33 -39.78 15.74
CA HIS A 167 7.46 -38.99 14.55
C HIS A 167 8.52 -39.57 13.61
N ILE A 168 8.08 -40.18 12.51
CA ILE A 168 8.95 -40.47 11.35
C ILE A 168 8.99 -39.21 10.55
N GLU A 169 10.17 -38.60 10.34
CA GLU A 169 10.28 -37.41 9.50
C GLU A 169 9.87 -37.72 8.04
N GLU A 170 9.08 -36.85 7.48
CA GLU A 170 8.60 -36.96 6.10
C GLU A 170 9.69 -36.48 5.13
N ILE A 171 10.23 -37.37 4.33
CA ILE A 171 11.34 -37.08 3.41
C ILE A 171 10.81 -36.85 2.00
N ALA A 172 11.26 -35.78 1.32
CA ALA A 172 10.96 -35.58 -0.07
C ALA A 172 11.67 -36.64 -0.93
N CYS A 173 10.98 -37.18 -1.95
CA CYS A 173 11.59 -38.18 -2.85
C CYS A 173 12.87 -37.69 -3.48
N ASP A 174 12.94 -36.42 -3.92
CA ASP A 174 14.12 -35.81 -4.52
C ASP A 174 15.29 -35.69 -3.53
N GLU A 175 14.99 -35.42 -2.26
CA GLU A 175 15.99 -35.39 -1.18
C GLU A 175 16.59 -36.75 -0.92
N LEU A 176 15.76 -37.81 -0.80
CA LEU A 176 16.21 -39.17 -0.67
C LEU A 176 17.07 -39.62 -1.86
N LEU A 177 16.62 -39.32 -3.09
CA LEU A 177 17.33 -39.70 -4.30
C LEU A 177 18.69 -39.00 -4.42
N ASN A 178 18.76 -37.73 -4.03
CA ASN A 178 20.03 -36.98 -4.01
C ASN A 178 20.99 -37.51 -2.94
N ALA A 179 20.50 -37.73 -1.71
CA ALA A 179 21.32 -38.26 -0.60
C ALA A 179 21.81 -39.69 -0.86
N ALA A 180 20.98 -40.54 -1.43
CA ALA A 180 21.32 -41.92 -1.77
C ALA A 180 22.10 -42.08 -3.11
N HIS A 181 22.29 -40.97 -3.84
CA HIS A 181 22.82 -40.99 -5.24
C HIS A 181 22.11 -42.05 -6.12
N ALA A 182 20.79 -42.14 -5.99
CA ALA A 182 19.96 -43.15 -6.64
C ALA A 182 19.04 -42.54 -7.70
N SER A 183 18.56 -43.36 -8.63
CA SER A 183 17.61 -42.97 -9.66
C SER A 183 16.15 -43.25 -9.23
N ASP A 184 15.20 -42.56 -9.84
CA ASP A 184 13.74 -42.76 -9.62
C ASP A 184 13.33 -44.26 -9.90
N ALA A 185 14.08 -44.96 -10.78
CA ALA A 185 13.85 -46.38 -11.04
C ALA A 185 14.10 -47.25 -9.80
N VAL A 186 15.13 -46.93 -9.00
CA VAL A 186 15.45 -47.65 -7.75
C VAL A 186 14.34 -47.40 -6.71
N LEU A 187 13.88 -46.17 -6.59
CA LEU A 187 12.77 -45.83 -5.70
C LEU A 187 11.48 -46.57 -6.09
N ARG A 188 11.14 -46.61 -7.39
CA ARG A 188 9.98 -47.37 -7.88
C ARG A 188 10.08 -48.87 -7.56
N GLN A 189 11.27 -49.47 -7.62
CA GLN A 189 11.45 -50.86 -7.22
C GLN A 189 11.22 -51.10 -5.74
N LEU A 190 11.62 -50.17 -4.84
CA LEU A 190 11.33 -50.23 -3.41
C LEU A 190 9.84 -50.06 -3.14
N ILE A 191 9.16 -49.21 -3.88
CA ILE A 191 7.68 -49.01 -3.80
C ILE A 191 6.96 -50.29 -4.26
N ASN A 192 7.35 -50.85 -5.43
CA ASN A 192 6.73 -52.06 -5.96
C ASN A 192 6.89 -53.26 -5.04
N ARG A 193 8.01 -53.32 -4.30
CA ARG A 193 8.27 -54.33 -3.26
C ARG A 193 7.60 -54.05 -1.93
N ARG A 194 6.83 -52.94 -1.81
CA ARG A 194 6.16 -52.52 -0.60
C ARG A 194 7.09 -52.25 0.59
N PHE A 195 8.30 -51.73 0.31
CA PHE A 195 9.22 -51.29 1.35
C PHE A 195 8.97 -49.81 1.68
N LEU A 196 8.69 -49.01 0.68
CA LEU A 196 8.36 -47.60 0.80
C LEU A 196 7.01 -47.31 0.17
N THR A 197 6.31 -46.31 0.72
CA THR A 197 5.05 -45.78 0.17
C THR A 197 5.28 -44.32 -0.20
N VAL A 198 4.82 -43.91 -1.38
CA VAL A 198 4.90 -42.49 -1.83
C VAL A 198 3.52 -41.88 -1.78
N TYR A 199 3.46 -40.68 -1.23
CA TYR A 199 2.27 -39.85 -1.22
C TYR A 199 2.62 -38.42 -1.64
N GLN A 200 1.60 -37.63 -1.96
CA GLN A 200 1.77 -36.21 -2.29
C GLN A 200 1.46 -35.38 -1.04
N ARG A 201 2.45 -34.61 -0.61
CA ARG A 201 2.26 -33.62 0.46
C ARG A 201 2.15 -32.23 -0.15
N GLU A 202 1.18 -31.46 0.29
CA GLU A 202 1.11 -30.04 -0.06
C GLU A 202 2.27 -29.29 0.61
N VAL A 203 3.04 -28.56 -0.17
CA VAL A 203 4.15 -27.74 0.31
C VAL A 203 3.84 -26.29 -0.02
N GLY A 204 3.80 -25.47 1.00
CA GLY A 204 3.64 -24.02 0.84
C GLY A 204 4.79 -23.43 0.02
N ARG A 205 4.48 -22.45 -0.81
CA ARG A 205 5.47 -21.66 -1.57
C ARG A 205 6.17 -20.63 -0.69
N LEU A 206 5.60 -20.39 0.49
CA LEU A 206 6.08 -19.40 1.44
C LEU A 206 7.13 -20.05 2.36
N ASN A 207 8.36 -19.52 2.33
CA ASN A 207 9.37 -19.88 3.30
C ASN A 207 9.01 -19.31 4.69
N THR A 208 8.30 -20.11 5.47
CA THR A 208 7.88 -19.79 6.86
C THR A 208 8.74 -20.52 7.88
N THR A 209 10.00 -20.76 7.58
CA THR A 209 10.94 -21.41 8.49
C THR A 209 11.56 -20.40 9.43
N GLY A 210 11.50 -20.66 10.71
CA GLY A 210 12.13 -19.90 11.78
C GLY A 210 11.23 -19.85 13.02
N GLU A 211 11.77 -20.18 14.17
CA GLU A 211 11.11 -20.00 15.44
C GLU A 211 10.96 -18.52 15.79
N ALA A 212 10.01 -18.18 16.63
CA ALA A 212 9.89 -16.84 17.18
C ALA A 212 10.93 -16.67 18.30
N HIS A 213 11.60 -15.52 18.28
CA HIS A 213 12.66 -15.16 19.23
C HIS A 213 12.31 -13.87 19.98
N PRO A 214 11.36 -13.91 20.94
CA PRO A 214 10.97 -12.73 21.73
C PRO A 214 12.14 -12.11 22.51
N GLU A 215 13.19 -12.89 22.81
CA GLU A 215 14.43 -12.42 23.42
C GLU A 215 15.19 -11.40 22.56
N ASN A 216 14.89 -11.33 21.27
CA ASN A 216 15.45 -10.33 20.34
C ASN A 216 14.74 -8.97 20.41
N ILE A 217 13.71 -8.79 21.24
CA ILE A 217 13.03 -7.52 21.46
C ILE A 217 13.97 -6.60 22.22
N LEU A 218 14.27 -5.46 21.63
CA LEU A 218 15.16 -4.48 22.26
C LEU A 218 14.42 -3.72 23.37
N PRO A 219 15.10 -3.40 24.49
CA PRO A 219 14.51 -2.59 25.54
C PRO A 219 14.19 -1.18 25.03
N LEU A 220 13.07 -0.64 25.48
CA LEU A 220 12.66 0.72 25.18
C LEU A 220 13.50 1.73 25.98
N SER A 221 13.83 2.87 25.39
CA SER A 221 14.32 4.02 26.14
C SER A 221 13.21 4.59 27.04
N GLU A 222 13.57 5.43 28.00
CA GLU A 222 12.61 6.07 28.92
C GLU A 222 11.51 6.81 28.14
N ALA A 223 11.88 7.66 27.16
CA ALA A 223 10.92 8.38 26.33
C ALA A 223 10.02 7.46 25.51
N GLN A 224 10.53 6.32 25.03
CA GLN A 224 9.74 5.33 24.31
C GLN A 224 8.78 4.57 25.26
N GLN A 225 9.24 4.28 26.47
CA GLN A 225 8.40 3.63 27.48
C GLN A 225 7.26 4.54 27.90
N ASP A 226 7.53 5.82 28.10
CA ASP A 226 6.51 6.84 28.41
C ASP A 226 5.49 6.95 27.27
N ALA A 227 5.94 7.03 26.02
CA ALA A 227 5.06 7.06 24.86
C ALA A 227 4.20 5.79 24.77
N MET A 228 4.77 4.61 25.03
CA MET A 228 4.03 3.38 25.05
C MET A 228 2.96 3.37 26.14
N ASN A 229 3.27 3.87 27.33
CA ASN A 229 2.33 3.98 28.46
C ASN A 229 1.19 4.96 28.11
N GLN A 230 1.52 6.09 27.48
CA GLN A 230 0.51 7.04 26.99
C GLN A 230 -0.40 6.41 25.92
N ILE A 231 0.15 5.69 24.93
CA ILE A 231 -0.65 4.97 23.93
C ILE A 231 -1.64 4.02 24.60
N ARG A 232 -1.18 3.27 25.61
CA ARG A 232 -2.05 2.34 26.37
C ARG A 232 -3.16 3.07 27.14
N THR A 233 -2.84 4.22 27.72
CA THR A 233 -3.83 5.04 28.44
C THR A 233 -4.85 5.63 27.46
N GLU A 234 -4.40 6.10 26.31
CA GLU A 234 -5.30 6.61 25.27
C GLU A 234 -6.22 5.53 24.71
N PHE A 235 -5.76 4.30 24.56
CA PHE A 235 -6.61 3.18 24.15
C PHE A 235 -7.73 2.82 25.12
N MET A 236 -7.64 3.23 26.39
CA MET A 236 -8.77 3.08 27.33
C MET A 236 -9.94 4.03 27.01
N ARG A 237 -9.69 5.11 26.27
CA ARG A 237 -10.68 6.16 25.97
C ARG A 237 -11.02 6.21 24.48
N HIS A 238 -10.10 5.81 23.62
CA HIS A 238 -10.19 5.96 22.17
C HIS A 238 -9.86 4.64 21.47
N ASN A 239 -10.69 4.24 20.52
CA ASN A 239 -10.38 3.09 19.67
C ASN A 239 -9.27 3.37 18.64
N VAL A 240 -8.99 4.64 18.36
CA VAL A 240 -7.98 5.09 17.41
C VAL A 240 -7.05 6.07 18.11
N VAL A 241 -5.74 5.82 18.02
CA VAL A 241 -4.71 6.71 18.58
C VAL A 241 -3.78 7.16 17.44
N LEU A 242 -3.57 8.46 17.34
CA LEU A 242 -2.55 9.06 16.47
C LEU A 242 -1.23 9.14 17.24
N PHE A 243 -0.23 8.40 16.78
CA PHE A 243 1.12 8.40 17.33
C PHE A 243 2.06 9.22 16.45
N HIS A 244 2.31 10.46 16.87
CA HIS A 244 3.17 11.42 16.20
C HIS A 244 4.60 11.33 16.77
N GLY A 245 5.45 10.56 16.12
CA GLY A 245 6.85 10.42 16.53
C GLY A 245 7.80 10.96 15.46
N VAL A 246 8.75 11.83 15.83
CA VAL A 246 9.75 12.36 14.88
C VAL A 246 10.50 11.25 14.13
N THR A 247 11.08 11.58 12.98
CA THR A 247 11.91 10.62 12.22
C THR A 247 13.04 10.08 13.10
N SER A 248 13.25 8.75 13.03
CA SER A 248 14.26 8.04 13.84
C SER A 248 14.03 8.09 15.37
N SER A 249 12.78 8.28 15.82
CA SER A 249 12.43 8.17 17.24
C SER A 249 12.31 6.71 17.72
N GLY A 250 12.42 5.74 16.81
CA GLY A 250 12.28 4.31 17.13
C GLY A 250 10.84 3.85 17.30
N LYS A 251 9.88 4.46 16.60
CA LYS A 251 8.46 4.04 16.57
C LYS A 251 8.29 2.53 16.40
N THR A 252 9.11 1.93 15.54
CA THR A 252 9.05 0.49 15.24
C THR A 252 9.29 -0.38 16.47
N GLU A 253 10.16 0.03 17.40
CA GLU A 253 10.36 -0.74 18.65
C GLU A 253 9.11 -0.72 19.52
N ILE A 254 8.45 0.44 19.62
CA ILE A 254 7.17 0.54 20.34
C ILE A 254 6.11 -0.36 19.67
N TYR A 255 6.07 -0.41 18.34
CA TYR A 255 5.16 -1.31 17.63
C TYR A 255 5.46 -2.78 17.94
N ILE A 256 6.73 -3.19 17.96
CA ILE A 256 7.13 -4.57 18.30
C ILE A 256 6.64 -4.94 19.71
N HIS A 257 6.81 -4.07 20.70
CA HIS A 257 6.31 -4.31 22.06
C HIS A 257 4.77 -4.40 22.12
N LEU A 258 4.07 -3.53 21.39
CA LEU A 258 2.60 -3.57 21.31
C LEU A 258 2.10 -4.84 20.61
N ILE A 259 2.78 -5.26 19.54
CA ILE A 259 2.50 -6.50 18.83
C ILE A 259 2.67 -7.67 19.79
N GLN A 260 3.83 -7.80 20.45
CA GLN A 260 4.11 -8.91 21.39
C GLN A 260 3.00 -9.03 22.43
N ARG A 261 2.59 -7.91 23.01
CA ARG A 261 1.48 -7.91 23.97
C ARG A 261 0.17 -8.45 23.39
N MET A 262 -0.20 -8.08 22.15
CA MET A 262 -1.41 -8.63 21.52
C MET A 262 -1.30 -10.14 21.31
N LEU A 263 -0.11 -10.61 20.97
CA LEU A 263 0.17 -12.03 20.81
C LEU A 263 0.05 -12.79 22.16
N ASP A 264 0.52 -12.19 23.24
CA ASP A 264 0.39 -12.75 24.61
C ASP A 264 -1.08 -12.84 25.03
N GLU A 265 -1.94 -11.92 24.54
CA GLU A 265 -3.39 -11.96 24.71
C GLU A 265 -4.10 -12.92 23.73
N GLY A 266 -3.36 -13.67 22.90
CA GLY A 266 -3.89 -14.60 21.90
C GLY A 266 -4.59 -13.90 20.72
N LYS A 267 -4.34 -12.62 20.49
CA LYS A 267 -4.95 -11.80 19.43
C LYS A 267 -4.06 -11.70 18.19
N GLN A 268 -4.67 -11.39 17.07
CA GLN A 268 -3.99 -11.14 15.81
C GLN A 268 -3.73 -9.65 15.60
N VAL A 269 -2.68 -9.33 14.84
CA VAL A 269 -2.29 -7.96 14.49
C VAL A 269 -2.18 -7.80 12.97
N LEU A 270 -2.82 -6.75 12.46
CA LEU A 270 -2.60 -6.27 11.09
C LEU A 270 -1.67 -5.06 11.12
N TYR A 271 -0.49 -5.18 10.49
CA TYR A 271 0.46 -4.08 10.35
C TYR A 271 0.51 -3.61 8.90
N LEU A 272 -0.05 -2.44 8.64
CA LEU A 272 -0.10 -1.82 7.31
C LEU A 272 1.08 -0.88 7.10
N LEU A 273 1.77 -1.06 6.00
CA LEU A 273 2.84 -0.19 5.51
C LEU A 273 2.55 0.26 4.08
N PRO A 274 3.03 1.44 3.66
CA PRO A 274 3.10 1.78 2.24
C PRO A 274 3.90 0.73 1.48
N GLU A 275 3.47 0.39 0.26
CA GLU A 275 4.08 -0.70 -0.52
C GLU A 275 5.60 -0.54 -0.71
N ILE A 276 6.07 0.70 -0.82
CA ILE A 276 7.50 1.02 -0.94
C ILE A 276 8.24 0.82 0.39
N ALA A 277 7.57 1.00 1.53
CA ALA A 277 8.14 0.83 2.86
C ALA A 277 8.21 -0.64 3.32
N LEU A 278 7.55 -1.57 2.61
CA LEU A 278 7.73 -3.02 2.76
C LEU A 278 9.14 -3.43 2.27
N THR A 279 10.16 -2.85 2.90
CA THR A 279 11.56 -3.13 2.57
C THR A 279 12.01 -4.46 3.18
N VAL A 280 13.05 -5.02 2.59
CA VAL A 280 13.74 -6.21 3.14
C VAL A 280 14.11 -5.96 4.61
N GLN A 281 14.61 -4.75 4.93
CA GLN A 281 15.03 -4.38 6.29
C GLN A 281 13.89 -4.51 7.33
N MET A 282 12.70 -3.98 7.03
CA MET A 282 11.56 -4.06 7.94
C MET A 282 11.08 -5.51 8.10
N THR A 283 11.01 -6.22 6.99
CA THR A 283 10.62 -7.63 6.97
C THR A 283 11.59 -8.49 7.81
N GLU A 284 12.89 -8.34 7.61
CA GLU A 284 13.91 -9.07 8.36
C GLU A 284 13.91 -8.72 9.84
N ARG A 285 13.69 -7.43 10.18
CA ARG A 285 13.59 -6.99 11.56
C ARG A 285 12.43 -7.68 12.30
N LEU A 286 11.24 -7.75 11.69
CA LEU A 286 10.09 -8.41 12.29
C LEU A 286 10.24 -9.95 12.28
N LYS A 287 10.80 -10.53 11.21
CA LYS A 287 11.08 -11.98 11.15
C LYS A 287 12.03 -12.44 12.24
N ARG A 288 13.06 -11.63 12.55
CA ARG A 288 14.02 -11.95 13.63
C ARG A 288 13.36 -12.07 14.98
N VAL A 289 12.23 -11.39 15.23
CA VAL A 289 11.50 -11.46 16.50
C VAL A 289 10.37 -12.49 16.46
N PHE A 290 9.57 -12.45 15.38
CA PHE A 290 8.30 -13.18 15.34
C PHE A 290 8.33 -14.46 14.48
N GLY A 291 9.43 -14.71 13.77
CA GLY A 291 9.64 -15.95 13.01
C GLY A 291 8.46 -16.34 12.13
N SER A 292 8.01 -17.58 12.27
CA SER A 292 6.91 -18.18 11.49
C SER A 292 5.51 -17.64 11.85
N ARG A 293 5.37 -16.87 12.93
CA ARG A 293 4.11 -16.20 13.32
C ARG A 293 3.76 -15.03 12.41
N LEU A 294 4.75 -14.53 11.62
CA LEU A 294 4.63 -13.40 10.72
C LEU A 294 4.28 -13.82 9.29
N GLY A 295 3.11 -13.44 8.80
CA GLY A 295 2.73 -13.48 7.40
C GLY A 295 2.99 -12.15 6.70
N ILE A 296 3.46 -12.18 5.45
CA ILE A 296 3.72 -10.99 4.65
C ILE A 296 2.75 -11.00 3.46
N TYR A 297 2.06 -9.87 3.20
CA TYR A 297 1.07 -9.78 2.12
C TYR A 297 1.23 -8.51 1.29
N HIS A 298 1.67 -8.65 0.04
CA HIS A 298 1.86 -7.51 -0.88
C HIS A 298 1.65 -7.91 -2.36
N SER A 299 1.55 -6.91 -3.23
CA SER A 299 1.28 -7.07 -4.67
C SER A 299 2.38 -7.78 -5.46
N ARG A 300 3.62 -7.85 -4.93
CA ARG A 300 4.74 -8.54 -5.60
C ARG A 300 4.71 -10.06 -5.45
N TYR A 301 3.93 -10.56 -4.50
CA TYR A 301 3.71 -12.00 -4.40
C TYR A 301 2.89 -12.48 -5.59
N SER A 302 3.23 -13.69 -6.05
CA SER A 302 2.42 -14.38 -7.05
C SER A 302 0.99 -14.58 -6.53
N ASP A 303 0.07 -14.75 -7.42
CA ASP A 303 -1.32 -14.97 -7.05
C ASP A 303 -1.50 -16.23 -6.19
N ALA A 304 -0.72 -17.26 -6.50
CA ALA A 304 -0.69 -18.51 -5.73
C ALA A 304 -0.24 -18.30 -4.27
N GLU A 305 0.84 -17.54 -4.03
CA GLU A 305 1.29 -17.21 -2.67
C GLU A 305 0.22 -16.43 -1.90
N ARG A 306 -0.47 -15.50 -2.57
CA ARG A 306 -1.56 -14.75 -1.95
C ARG A 306 -2.75 -15.63 -1.57
N VAL A 307 -3.07 -16.64 -2.39
CA VAL A 307 -4.10 -17.65 -2.07
C VAL A 307 -3.68 -18.49 -0.86
N GLU A 308 -2.41 -18.90 -0.79
CA GLU A 308 -1.89 -19.67 0.35
C GLU A 308 -2.00 -18.88 1.65
N ILE A 309 -1.62 -17.58 1.65
CA ILE A 309 -1.78 -16.73 2.84
C ILE A 309 -3.26 -16.61 3.24
N TRP A 310 -4.15 -16.42 2.25
CA TRP A 310 -5.59 -16.34 2.49
C TRP A 310 -6.13 -17.61 3.16
N LYS A 311 -5.81 -18.78 2.60
CA LYS A 311 -6.22 -20.08 3.14
C LYS A 311 -5.62 -20.34 4.53
N LYS A 312 -4.35 -19.99 4.73
CA LYS A 312 -3.72 -20.12 6.04
C LYS A 312 -4.40 -19.24 7.09
N GLN A 313 -4.84 -18.05 6.74
CA GLN A 313 -5.60 -17.19 7.66
C GLN A 313 -6.97 -17.75 8.05
N LEU A 314 -7.54 -18.62 7.23
CA LEU A 314 -8.80 -19.33 7.52
C LEU A 314 -8.60 -20.67 8.22
N SER A 315 -7.36 -21.18 8.31
CA SER A 315 -7.06 -22.46 8.96
C SER A 315 -7.03 -22.34 10.49
N ASP A 316 -6.92 -23.48 11.19
CA ASP A 316 -6.79 -23.56 12.64
C ASP A 316 -5.49 -22.93 13.17
N ASN A 317 -4.47 -22.79 12.29
CA ASN A 317 -3.18 -22.18 12.64
C ASN A 317 -2.86 -20.97 11.75
N PRO A 318 -3.62 -19.86 11.87
CA PRO A 318 -3.39 -18.65 11.09
C PRO A 318 -2.10 -17.94 11.51
N TYR A 319 -1.59 -17.05 10.67
CA TYR A 319 -0.57 -16.10 11.13
C TYR A 319 -1.14 -15.20 12.22
N ASP A 320 -0.35 -14.96 13.26
CA ASP A 320 -0.72 -14.03 14.32
C ASP A 320 -0.51 -12.57 13.90
N ILE A 321 0.47 -12.35 13.03
CA ILE A 321 0.79 -11.01 12.50
C ILE A 321 0.72 -11.07 10.98
N ILE A 322 0.01 -10.12 10.40
CA ILE A 322 0.08 -9.85 8.96
C ILE A 322 0.75 -8.49 8.75
N LEU A 323 1.92 -8.53 8.12
CA LEU A 323 2.58 -7.34 7.59
C LEU A 323 2.18 -7.17 6.13
N GLY A 324 1.56 -6.05 5.77
CA GLY A 324 1.09 -5.91 4.41
C GLY A 324 0.92 -4.48 3.91
N ALA A 325 0.71 -4.40 2.60
CA ALA A 325 0.32 -3.16 1.95
C ALA A 325 -1.22 -2.99 2.02
N ARG A 326 -1.71 -1.95 1.35
CA ARG A 326 -3.12 -1.57 1.28
C ARG A 326 -4.12 -2.74 1.18
N SER A 327 -3.84 -3.73 0.35
CA SER A 327 -4.75 -4.86 0.11
C SER A 327 -4.83 -5.86 1.27
N ALA A 328 -3.91 -5.82 2.22
CA ALA A 328 -3.93 -6.72 3.38
C ALA A 328 -5.14 -6.49 4.31
N VAL A 329 -5.81 -5.34 4.21
CA VAL A 329 -7.04 -5.04 4.95
C VAL A 329 -8.20 -6.00 4.60
N PHE A 330 -8.13 -6.67 3.45
CA PHE A 330 -9.16 -7.63 3.02
C PHE A 330 -8.94 -9.06 3.52
N LEU A 331 -7.79 -9.36 4.12
CA LEU A 331 -7.52 -10.71 4.61
C LEU A 331 -8.50 -11.12 5.72
N PRO A 332 -8.83 -12.43 5.83
CA PRO A 332 -9.66 -12.91 6.92
C PRO A 332 -8.90 -12.90 8.24
N PHE A 333 -9.52 -12.31 9.26
CA PHE A 333 -9.07 -12.35 10.63
C PHE A 333 -10.18 -12.96 11.50
N THR A 334 -9.80 -13.74 12.49
CA THR A 334 -10.75 -14.32 13.46
C THR A 334 -10.64 -13.64 14.83
N ARG A 335 -9.44 -13.19 15.21
CA ARG A 335 -9.08 -12.69 16.54
C ARG A 335 -8.34 -11.35 16.48
N LEU A 336 -8.69 -10.46 15.53
CA LEU A 336 -8.02 -9.18 15.36
C LEU A 336 -8.11 -8.34 16.65
N GLY A 337 -6.97 -7.96 17.22
CA GLY A 337 -6.87 -7.13 18.42
C GLY A 337 -6.26 -5.76 18.16
N MET A 338 -5.44 -5.64 17.11
CA MET A 338 -4.81 -4.36 16.79
C MET A 338 -4.58 -4.20 15.29
N VAL A 339 -4.73 -2.96 14.82
CA VAL A 339 -4.27 -2.54 13.50
C VAL A 339 -3.27 -1.42 13.67
N ILE A 340 -2.07 -1.59 13.14
CA ILE A 340 -1.04 -0.55 13.06
C ILE A 340 -1.02 -0.05 11.62
N VAL A 341 -1.15 1.26 11.42
CA VAL A 341 -1.00 1.92 10.12
C VAL A 341 0.18 2.86 10.22
N ASP A 342 1.34 2.41 9.78
CA ASP A 342 2.55 3.22 9.81
C ASP A 342 2.64 4.09 8.56
N GLU A 343 3.22 5.29 8.71
CA GLU A 343 3.22 6.36 7.70
C GLU A 343 1.77 6.64 7.20
N GLU A 344 0.83 6.83 8.15
CA GLU A 344 -0.62 6.94 7.89
C GLU A 344 -1.01 8.02 6.88
N HIS A 345 -0.16 9.04 6.72
CA HIS A 345 -0.31 10.16 5.81
C HIS A 345 -0.07 9.79 4.33
N GLU A 346 0.47 8.59 4.07
CA GLU A 346 0.90 8.21 2.74
C GLU A 346 -0.27 8.04 1.75
N THR A 347 -0.15 8.73 0.63
CA THR A 347 -1.17 8.74 -0.43
C THR A 347 -1.36 7.37 -1.08
N SER A 348 -0.37 6.47 -0.99
CA SER A 348 -0.44 5.11 -1.54
C SER A 348 -1.47 4.22 -0.84
N PHE A 349 -1.94 4.59 0.34
CA PHE A 349 -3.07 3.93 1.00
C PHE A 349 -4.41 4.17 0.29
N LYS A 350 -4.53 5.19 -0.53
CA LYS A 350 -5.70 5.40 -1.40
C LYS A 350 -5.53 4.63 -2.71
N GLN A 351 -6.49 3.78 -3.05
CA GLN A 351 -6.60 3.17 -4.36
C GLN A 351 -7.23 4.17 -5.32
N GLN A 352 -6.52 4.51 -6.39
CA GLN A 352 -7.04 5.43 -7.42
C GLN A 352 -7.71 4.68 -8.57
N ASP A 353 -7.08 3.61 -9.05
CA ASP A 353 -7.57 2.75 -10.13
C ASP A 353 -7.00 1.34 -9.93
N PRO A 354 -7.79 0.29 -10.19
CA PRO A 354 -9.22 0.25 -10.52
C PRO A 354 -10.14 0.57 -9.30
N ALA A 355 -11.46 0.61 -9.53
CA ALA A 355 -12.44 0.63 -8.43
C ALA A 355 -12.31 -0.64 -7.56
N PRO A 356 -12.69 -0.56 -6.26
CA PRO A 356 -13.17 0.59 -5.50
C PRO A 356 -12.03 1.56 -5.15
N ARG A 357 -12.32 2.86 -5.14
CA ARG A 357 -11.34 3.91 -4.79
C ARG A 357 -11.27 4.13 -3.29
N TYR A 358 -11.01 3.05 -2.54
CA TYR A 358 -11.00 3.08 -1.08
C TYR A 358 -9.66 3.58 -0.52
N HIS A 359 -9.68 4.06 0.72
CA HIS A 359 -8.51 4.41 1.50
C HIS A 359 -8.28 3.33 2.57
N ALA A 360 -7.12 2.67 2.55
CA ALA A 360 -6.85 1.54 3.45
C ALA A 360 -6.83 1.94 4.93
N ARG A 361 -6.34 3.14 5.28
CA ARG A 361 -6.42 3.66 6.66
C ARG A 361 -7.86 3.69 7.16
N SER A 362 -8.78 4.24 6.37
CA SER A 362 -10.21 4.32 6.75
C SER A 362 -10.85 2.94 6.79
N ALA A 363 -10.52 2.06 5.85
CA ALA A 363 -10.98 0.67 5.84
C ALA A 363 -10.44 -0.12 7.04
N ALA A 364 -9.19 0.10 7.45
CA ALA A 364 -8.58 -0.50 8.63
C ALA A 364 -9.26 -0.06 9.94
N ILE A 365 -9.61 1.23 10.06
CA ILE A 365 -10.38 1.73 11.19
C ILE A 365 -11.76 1.06 11.25
N MET A 366 -12.41 0.90 10.10
CA MET A 366 -13.71 0.22 10.02
C MET A 366 -13.60 -1.28 10.32
N LEU A 367 -12.54 -1.94 9.81
CA LEU A 367 -12.26 -3.34 10.11
C LEU A 367 -12.10 -3.56 11.61
N ALA A 368 -11.26 -2.76 12.28
CA ALA A 368 -11.03 -2.88 13.72
C ALA A 368 -12.34 -2.73 14.54
N ARG A 369 -13.23 -1.80 14.14
CA ARG A 369 -14.54 -1.62 14.80
C ARG A 369 -15.45 -2.84 14.76
N MET A 370 -15.21 -3.80 13.87
CA MET A 370 -15.98 -5.04 13.77
C MET A 370 -15.49 -6.10 14.77
N TYR A 371 -14.40 -5.84 15.49
CA TYR A 371 -13.84 -6.72 16.51
C TYR A 371 -13.86 -6.03 17.87
N GLU A 372 -14.46 -6.68 18.84
CA GLU A 372 -14.55 -6.17 20.20
C GLU A 372 -13.15 -5.98 20.81
N GLY A 373 -12.92 -4.81 21.40
CA GLY A 373 -11.64 -4.47 22.01
C GLY A 373 -10.46 -4.32 21.03
N ALA A 374 -10.71 -4.25 19.74
CA ALA A 374 -9.64 -3.99 18.78
C ALA A 374 -9.34 -2.49 18.66
N HIS A 375 -8.05 -2.16 18.61
CA HIS A 375 -7.53 -0.80 18.56
C HIS A 375 -6.81 -0.50 17.26
N VAL A 376 -6.74 0.78 16.88
CA VAL A 376 -5.97 1.24 15.71
C VAL A 376 -4.92 2.26 16.15
N LEU A 377 -3.67 1.99 15.81
CA LEU A 377 -2.56 2.91 15.99
C LEU A 377 -2.16 3.50 14.63
N LEU A 378 -2.31 4.80 14.49
CA LEU A 378 -1.88 5.55 13.31
C LEU A 378 -0.52 6.18 13.59
N GLY A 379 0.54 5.62 13.02
CA GLY A 379 1.90 6.07 13.26
C GLY A 379 2.43 6.94 12.12
N THR A 380 3.12 8.02 12.48
CA THR A 380 3.72 8.93 11.49
C THR A 380 4.70 9.90 12.12
N ALA A 381 5.61 10.46 11.30
CA ALA A 381 6.41 11.61 11.69
C ALA A 381 5.76 12.94 11.28
N THR A 382 4.84 12.90 10.34
CA THR A 382 4.17 14.06 9.75
C THR A 382 2.69 13.72 9.56
N PRO A 383 1.85 13.90 10.58
CA PRO A 383 0.42 13.57 10.52
C PRO A 383 -0.30 14.19 9.34
N SER A 384 -1.23 13.44 8.73
CA SER A 384 -2.19 14.03 7.79
C SER A 384 -3.10 15.02 8.51
N MET A 385 -3.52 16.08 7.82
CA MET A 385 -4.40 17.10 8.42
C MET A 385 -5.72 16.50 8.92
N GLU A 386 -6.23 15.50 8.24
CA GLU A 386 -7.46 14.80 8.65
C GLU A 386 -7.25 14.00 9.96
N SER A 387 -6.13 13.29 10.12
CA SER A 387 -5.83 12.56 11.35
C SER A 387 -5.50 13.51 12.51
N PHE A 388 -4.74 14.56 12.22
CA PHE A 388 -4.40 15.57 13.22
C PHE A 388 -5.65 16.33 13.71
N TYR A 389 -6.55 16.72 12.81
CA TYR A 389 -7.81 17.34 13.17
C TYR A 389 -8.68 16.41 14.04
N ASN A 390 -8.81 15.13 13.68
CA ASN A 390 -9.54 14.17 14.51
C ASN A 390 -8.91 13.98 15.90
N ALA A 391 -7.59 14.08 16.02
CA ALA A 391 -6.90 14.04 17.29
C ALA A 391 -7.12 15.34 18.10
N SER A 392 -7.00 16.52 17.47
CA SER A 392 -7.19 17.81 18.13
C SER A 392 -8.62 18.05 18.62
N THR A 393 -9.61 17.42 17.95
CA THR A 393 -11.03 17.48 18.36
C THR A 393 -11.42 16.38 19.35
N GLY A 394 -10.49 15.57 19.83
CA GLY A 394 -10.74 14.50 20.79
C GLY A 394 -11.47 13.26 20.23
N LYS A 395 -11.56 13.15 18.91
CA LYS A 395 -12.11 11.96 18.27
C LYS A 395 -11.10 10.79 18.24
N TYR A 396 -9.81 11.10 18.17
CA TYR A 396 -8.69 10.16 18.32
C TYR A 396 -7.87 10.53 19.55
N GLY A 397 -7.27 9.55 20.20
CA GLY A 397 -6.19 9.78 21.16
C GLY A 397 -4.98 10.39 20.46
N TYR A 398 -4.16 11.16 21.17
CA TYR A 398 -2.98 11.79 20.62
C TYR A 398 -1.76 11.57 21.52
N VAL A 399 -0.72 10.93 20.97
CA VAL A 399 0.55 10.70 21.67
C VAL A 399 1.70 11.25 20.83
N LYS A 400 2.59 12.01 21.46
CA LYS A 400 3.71 12.64 20.79
C LYS A 400 5.04 12.11 21.34
N LEU A 401 5.98 11.74 20.42
CA LEU A 401 7.35 11.38 20.75
C LEU A 401 8.30 12.31 20.01
N THR A 402 8.88 13.27 20.74
CA THR A 402 9.66 14.38 20.16
C THR A 402 11.16 14.10 20.12
N THR A 403 11.65 13.10 20.84
CA THR A 403 13.06 12.77 20.94
C THR A 403 13.45 11.73 19.88
N ARG A 404 14.63 11.90 19.28
CA ARG A 404 15.23 10.86 18.45
C ARG A 404 15.88 9.80 19.32
N PHE A 405 15.93 8.57 18.81
CA PHE A 405 16.65 7.49 19.47
C PHE A 405 18.14 7.89 19.68
N ARG A 406 18.66 7.71 20.89
CA ARG A 406 20.00 8.13 21.33
C ARG A 406 20.24 9.64 21.31
N ASP A 407 19.22 10.47 21.45
CA ASP A 407 19.28 11.93 21.54
C ASP A 407 20.07 12.62 20.41
N VAL A 408 20.07 12.00 19.22
CA VAL A 408 20.73 12.58 18.05
C VAL A 408 20.03 13.87 17.63
N ALA A 409 20.76 14.98 17.54
CA ALA A 409 20.22 16.27 17.12
C ALA A 409 19.57 16.21 15.73
N LEU A 410 18.54 17.03 15.51
CA LEU A 410 17.97 17.24 14.19
C LEU A 410 19.02 17.83 13.24
N PRO A 411 18.97 17.50 11.94
CA PRO A 411 19.90 18.05 10.97
C PRO A 411 19.76 19.58 10.88
N GLU A 412 20.84 20.25 10.54
CA GLU A 412 20.81 21.66 10.19
C GLU A 412 20.22 21.83 8.80
N ILE A 413 19.16 22.62 8.65
CA ILE A 413 18.56 22.92 7.34
C ILE A 413 18.96 24.35 6.95
N ARG A 414 19.73 24.47 5.85
CA ARG A 414 20.09 25.75 5.25
C ARG A 414 19.27 25.99 4.01
N VAL A 415 18.52 27.07 4.01
CA VAL A 415 17.72 27.49 2.87
C VAL A 415 18.58 28.34 1.95
N VAL A 416 18.62 27.97 0.69
CA VAL A 416 19.31 28.74 -0.37
C VAL A 416 18.25 29.35 -1.28
N ASP A 417 18.09 30.67 -1.22
CA ASP A 417 17.28 31.41 -2.19
C ASP A 417 18.00 31.44 -3.54
N VAL A 418 17.47 30.66 -4.47
CA VAL A 418 18.09 30.57 -5.81
C VAL A 418 17.60 31.65 -6.79
N LYS A 419 16.67 32.55 -6.42
CA LYS A 419 16.21 33.65 -7.30
C LYS A 419 17.39 34.52 -7.76
N ASP A 420 18.13 35.04 -6.79
CA ASP A 420 19.28 35.91 -7.08
C ASP A 420 20.42 35.18 -7.77
N LEU A 421 20.64 33.91 -7.38
CA LEU A 421 21.67 33.08 -8.02
C LEU A 421 21.37 32.81 -9.49
N TYR A 422 20.10 32.57 -9.85
CA TYR A 422 19.70 32.46 -11.26
C TYR A 422 19.86 33.79 -12.01
N ARG A 423 19.43 34.91 -11.42
CA ARG A 423 19.56 36.22 -11.98
C ARG A 423 21.02 36.60 -12.26
N ARG A 424 21.92 36.30 -11.32
CA ARG A 424 23.37 36.54 -11.43
C ARG A 424 24.12 35.46 -12.21
N LYS A 425 23.44 34.45 -12.76
CA LYS A 425 24.04 33.30 -13.47
C LYS A 425 25.08 32.53 -12.61
N MET A 426 24.90 32.50 -11.29
CA MET A 426 25.81 31.84 -10.34
C MET A 426 25.44 30.37 -10.06
N MET A 427 24.45 29.82 -10.76
CA MET A 427 24.08 28.42 -10.67
C MET A 427 24.89 27.58 -11.67
N LYS A 428 25.33 26.38 -11.24
CA LYS A 428 25.89 25.34 -12.14
C LYS A 428 24.85 24.27 -12.46
N GLY A 429 24.02 24.55 -13.48
CA GLY A 429 22.84 23.75 -13.75
C GLY A 429 21.82 23.90 -12.61
N PRO A 430 21.34 22.80 -11.98
CA PRO A 430 20.41 22.87 -10.86
C PRO A 430 21.10 23.09 -9.49
N PHE A 431 22.42 23.27 -9.45
CA PHE A 431 23.20 23.30 -8.20
C PHE A 431 23.68 24.70 -7.84
N SER A 432 23.44 25.14 -6.61
CA SER A 432 24.08 26.29 -6.00
C SER A 432 25.52 25.96 -5.62
N MET A 433 26.37 27.00 -5.52
CA MET A 433 27.76 26.82 -5.05
C MET A 433 27.82 26.28 -3.63
N GLU A 434 26.88 26.69 -2.77
CA GLU A 434 26.78 26.19 -1.39
C GLU A 434 26.54 24.67 -1.35
N LEU A 435 25.60 24.16 -2.14
CA LEU A 435 25.36 22.74 -2.27
C LEU A 435 26.58 21.99 -2.81
N LEU A 436 27.22 22.51 -3.86
CA LEU A 436 28.42 21.87 -4.43
C LEU A 436 29.59 21.83 -3.44
N ASN A 437 29.76 22.86 -2.60
CA ASN A 437 30.78 22.88 -1.56
C ASN A 437 30.47 21.86 -0.44
N ALA A 438 29.19 21.76 -0.04
CA ALA A 438 28.75 20.76 0.93
C ALA A 438 28.99 19.32 0.42
N ILE A 439 28.69 19.03 -0.86
CA ILE A 439 28.96 17.72 -1.49
C ILE A 439 30.47 17.43 -1.47
N ARG A 440 31.33 18.40 -1.88
CA ARG A 440 32.80 18.21 -1.85
C ARG A 440 33.33 17.90 -0.46
N ALA A 441 32.83 18.63 0.53
CA ALA A 441 33.21 18.42 1.94
C ALA A 441 32.82 17.00 2.43
N ALA A 442 31.59 16.56 2.12
CA ALA A 442 31.13 15.24 2.48
C ALA A 442 31.97 14.13 1.81
N LEU A 443 32.20 14.22 0.50
CA LEU A 443 33.01 13.24 -0.23
C LEU A 443 34.48 13.19 0.27
N LYS A 444 35.07 14.35 0.57
CA LYS A 444 36.41 14.42 1.19
C LYS A 444 36.45 13.70 2.53
N ALA A 445 35.39 13.81 3.31
CA ALA A 445 35.25 13.14 4.62
C ALA A 445 34.80 11.64 4.46
N LYS A 446 34.75 11.08 3.27
CA LYS A 446 34.27 9.73 2.96
C LYS A 446 32.85 9.48 3.49
N LYS A 447 32.02 10.53 3.51
CA LYS A 447 30.60 10.48 3.87
C LYS A 447 29.76 10.45 2.61
N GLN A 448 28.52 10.00 2.77
CA GLN A 448 27.57 9.84 1.67
C GLN A 448 26.67 11.07 1.51
N VAL A 449 26.14 11.23 0.31
CA VAL A 449 25.25 12.33 -0.08
C VAL A 449 23.97 11.79 -0.69
N ILE A 450 22.85 12.40 -0.35
CA ILE A 450 21.56 12.18 -1.01
C ILE A 450 21.18 13.46 -1.78
N LEU A 451 20.83 13.33 -3.06
CA LEU A 451 20.28 14.40 -3.87
C LEU A 451 18.82 14.08 -4.20
N PHE A 452 17.94 14.90 -3.64
CA PHE A 452 16.51 14.75 -3.80
C PHE A 452 15.96 15.67 -4.90
N GLN A 453 15.24 15.06 -5.86
CA GLN A 453 14.50 15.76 -6.90
C GLN A 453 13.09 15.21 -7.02
N ASN A 454 12.08 15.99 -6.69
CA ASN A 454 10.70 15.55 -6.89
C ASN A 454 10.33 15.62 -8.39
N ARG A 455 10.04 14.44 -8.99
CA ARG A 455 9.65 14.33 -10.40
C ARG A 455 8.18 13.89 -10.58
N ARG A 456 7.51 13.39 -9.55
CA ARG A 456 6.16 12.83 -9.69
C ARG A 456 5.11 13.93 -9.88
N GLY A 457 4.24 13.74 -10.89
CA GLY A 457 3.06 14.57 -11.12
C GLY A 457 3.38 15.94 -11.66
N PHE A 458 4.20 16.04 -12.70
CA PHE A 458 4.40 17.30 -13.42
C PHE A 458 3.07 17.71 -14.09
N ALA A 459 2.21 18.37 -13.30
CA ALA A 459 1.17 19.19 -13.92
C ALA A 459 1.90 20.30 -14.66
N PRO A 460 1.68 20.48 -15.96
CA PRO A 460 2.30 21.56 -16.69
C PRO A 460 1.83 22.87 -16.07
N MET A 461 2.72 23.57 -15.42
CA MET A 461 2.48 24.91 -14.88
C MET A 461 3.45 25.91 -15.49
N VAL A 462 3.05 27.17 -15.50
CA VAL A 462 3.91 28.28 -15.92
C VAL A 462 4.60 28.86 -14.69
N GLU A 463 5.91 29.01 -14.76
CA GLU A 463 6.71 29.64 -13.73
C GLU A 463 7.62 30.71 -14.34
N CYS A 464 7.75 31.82 -13.68
CA CYS A 464 8.76 32.82 -14.05
C CYS A 464 10.16 32.34 -13.64
N ARG A 465 11.07 32.23 -14.59
CA ARG A 465 12.46 31.82 -14.32
C ARG A 465 13.21 32.79 -13.43
N VAL A 466 12.87 34.06 -13.52
CA VAL A 466 13.59 35.14 -12.83
C VAL A 466 13.15 35.26 -11.37
N CYS A 467 11.85 35.39 -11.11
CA CYS A 467 11.33 35.67 -9.76
C CYS A 467 10.60 34.50 -9.10
N GLY A 468 10.36 33.39 -9.82
CA GLY A 468 9.62 32.26 -9.28
C GLY A 468 8.12 32.43 -9.22
N TRP A 469 7.56 33.52 -9.79
CA TRP A 469 6.12 33.71 -9.80
C TRP A 469 5.40 32.56 -10.52
N VAL A 470 4.34 32.06 -9.86
CA VAL A 470 3.44 31.03 -10.39
C VAL A 470 2.01 31.54 -10.34
N PRO A 471 1.22 31.42 -11.42
CA PRO A 471 -0.18 31.86 -11.41
C PRO A 471 -1.05 31.03 -10.48
N LYS A 472 -1.79 31.72 -9.59
CA LYS A 472 -2.74 31.13 -8.66
C LYS A 472 -4.18 31.43 -9.03
N CYS A 473 -5.09 30.53 -8.64
CA CYS A 473 -6.53 30.75 -8.77
C CYS A 473 -7.01 31.75 -7.70
N LYS A 474 -7.80 32.75 -8.13
CA LYS A 474 -8.36 33.75 -7.23
C LYS A 474 -9.42 33.19 -6.26
N ASN A 475 -10.08 32.07 -6.64
CA ASN A 475 -11.19 31.49 -5.90
C ASN A 475 -10.80 30.31 -5.01
N CYS A 476 -9.66 29.65 -5.29
CA CYS A 476 -9.30 28.37 -4.66
C CYS A 476 -7.91 28.35 -4.01
N ASP A 477 -7.15 29.43 -4.16
CA ASP A 477 -5.75 29.56 -3.71
C ASP A 477 -4.82 28.39 -4.10
N VAL A 478 -5.09 27.76 -5.22
CA VAL A 478 -4.24 26.72 -5.80
C VAL A 478 -3.54 27.25 -7.05
N SER A 479 -2.36 26.73 -7.37
CA SER A 479 -1.68 27.03 -8.63
C SER A 479 -2.51 26.57 -9.83
N LEU A 480 -2.42 27.31 -10.94
CA LEU A 480 -3.15 26.99 -12.16
C LEU A 480 -2.37 26.03 -13.05
N THR A 481 -3.09 25.10 -13.66
CA THR A 481 -2.52 24.15 -14.61
C THR A 481 -2.46 24.78 -16.01
N TYR A 482 -1.34 24.64 -16.68
CA TYR A 482 -1.12 25.12 -18.04
C TYR A 482 -1.56 24.11 -19.09
N HIS A 483 -2.56 24.44 -19.88
CA HIS A 483 -3.02 23.65 -21.04
C HIS A 483 -2.32 24.12 -22.32
N ARG A 484 -1.25 23.44 -22.69
CA ARG A 484 -0.39 23.81 -23.81
C ARG A 484 -1.13 23.89 -25.16
N SER A 485 -2.09 22.99 -25.40
CA SER A 485 -2.88 22.97 -26.65
C SER A 485 -3.77 24.19 -26.84
N GLN A 486 -4.20 24.83 -25.76
CA GLN A 486 -5.09 25.97 -25.73
C GLN A 486 -4.38 27.25 -25.31
N ASN A 487 -3.13 27.17 -24.86
CA ASN A 487 -2.37 28.25 -24.24
C ASN A 487 -3.11 28.98 -23.12
N LEU A 488 -3.80 28.17 -22.26
CA LEU A 488 -4.61 28.67 -21.18
C LEU A 488 -4.12 28.12 -19.82
N LEU A 489 -4.37 28.91 -18.77
CA LEU A 489 -4.14 28.56 -17.37
C LEU A 489 -5.50 28.29 -16.73
N THR A 490 -5.71 27.08 -16.18
CA THR A 490 -7.01 26.65 -15.67
C THR A 490 -6.91 26.11 -14.25
N CYS A 491 -7.87 26.47 -13.41
CA CYS A 491 -8.08 25.88 -12.10
C CYS A 491 -8.97 24.62 -12.23
N HIS A 492 -8.44 23.45 -11.86
CA HIS A 492 -9.19 22.20 -11.91
C HIS A 492 -10.18 21.99 -10.75
N TYR A 493 -10.38 22.99 -9.89
CA TYR A 493 -11.38 22.97 -8.81
C TYR A 493 -12.63 23.77 -9.17
N CYS A 494 -12.47 24.98 -9.70
CA CYS A 494 -13.59 25.88 -10.02
C CYS A 494 -13.75 26.22 -11.49
N GLY A 495 -12.88 25.73 -12.38
CA GLY A 495 -12.92 26.03 -13.81
C GLY A 495 -12.42 27.43 -14.18
N PHE A 496 -11.97 28.26 -13.21
CA PHE A 496 -11.44 29.59 -13.50
C PHE A 496 -10.26 29.51 -14.48
N THR A 497 -10.36 30.21 -15.59
CA THR A 497 -9.42 30.12 -16.71
C THR A 497 -9.02 31.52 -17.18
N TYR A 498 -7.72 31.71 -17.51
CA TYR A 498 -7.24 32.91 -18.22
C TYR A 498 -6.04 32.60 -19.11
N ALA A 499 -5.74 33.50 -20.04
CA ALA A 499 -4.63 33.36 -20.96
C ALA A 499 -3.28 33.47 -20.25
N VAL A 500 -2.27 32.75 -20.73
CA VAL A 500 -0.89 32.90 -20.23
C VAL A 500 -0.42 34.35 -20.47
N PRO A 501 0.01 35.08 -19.44
CA PRO A 501 0.51 36.43 -19.60
C PRO A 501 1.78 36.43 -20.47
N LYS A 502 1.98 37.47 -21.29
CA LYS A 502 3.18 37.63 -22.12
C LYS A 502 4.41 37.96 -21.27
N GLN A 503 4.20 38.64 -20.15
CA GLN A 503 5.23 39.04 -19.21
C GLN A 503 4.80 38.66 -17.81
N CYS A 504 5.78 38.39 -16.92
CA CYS A 504 5.54 38.11 -15.54
C CYS A 504 4.90 39.31 -14.81
N PRO A 505 3.73 39.17 -14.17
CA PRO A 505 3.10 40.30 -13.47
C PRO A 505 3.92 40.83 -12.29
N ASN A 506 4.88 40.02 -11.78
CA ASN A 506 5.68 40.39 -10.62
C ASN A 506 7.01 41.06 -10.95
N CYS A 507 7.67 40.72 -12.07
CA CYS A 507 9.00 41.22 -12.39
C CYS A 507 9.17 41.58 -13.89
N GLU A 508 8.07 41.63 -14.64
CA GLU A 508 8.01 42.01 -16.05
C GLU A 508 8.86 41.16 -17.02
N SER A 509 9.52 40.13 -16.52
CA SER A 509 10.31 39.19 -17.33
C SER A 509 9.44 38.45 -18.33
N THR A 510 9.92 38.23 -19.54
CA THR A 510 9.30 37.39 -20.57
C THR A 510 9.67 35.90 -20.44
N GLU A 511 10.57 35.57 -19.53
CA GLU A 511 11.03 34.17 -19.31
C GLU A 511 10.03 33.36 -18.50
N LEU A 512 8.85 33.10 -19.08
CA LEU A 512 7.83 32.20 -18.49
C LEU A 512 7.98 30.80 -19.09
N THR A 513 8.33 29.81 -18.30
CA THR A 513 8.58 28.43 -18.79
C THR A 513 8.12 27.35 -17.85
N GLY A 514 7.82 26.18 -18.44
CA GLY A 514 7.39 24.98 -17.69
C GLY A 514 8.36 23.80 -17.81
N ARG A 515 9.69 23.97 -17.58
CA ARG A 515 10.66 22.88 -17.68
C ARG A 515 11.45 22.66 -16.38
N GLY A 516 11.38 21.43 -15.82
CA GLY A 516 12.26 20.95 -14.75
C GLY A 516 13.38 20.02 -15.25
N TYR A 517 14.43 19.82 -14.46
CA TYR A 517 15.46 18.80 -14.69
C TYR A 517 14.95 17.41 -14.31
N GLY A 518 15.08 16.42 -15.20
CA GLY A 518 14.86 15.01 -14.86
C GLY A 518 16.04 14.42 -14.09
N THR A 519 15.82 13.35 -13.32
CA THR A 519 16.85 12.65 -12.54
C THR A 519 18.04 12.19 -13.38
N GLU A 520 17.80 11.79 -14.62
CA GLU A 520 18.84 11.38 -15.58
C GLU A 520 19.81 12.54 -15.91
N LYS A 521 19.27 13.72 -16.24
CA LYS A 521 20.10 14.91 -16.50
C LYS A 521 20.85 15.40 -15.25
N ILE A 522 20.29 15.14 -14.06
CA ILE A 522 20.98 15.42 -12.78
C ILE A 522 22.13 14.46 -12.60
N GLU A 523 21.93 13.17 -12.88
CA GLU A 523 22.97 12.15 -12.81
C GLU A 523 24.16 12.48 -13.73
N ASP A 524 23.89 12.81 -14.99
CA ASP A 524 24.91 13.19 -15.96
C ASP A 524 25.71 14.40 -15.46
N ARG A 525 25.02 15.42 -14.95
CA ARG A 525 25.66 16.63 -14.45
C ARG A 525 26.50 16.40 -13.19
N VAL A 526 26.05 15.50 -12.30
CA VAL A 526 26.81 15.10 -11.11
C VAL A 526 28.06 14.33 -11.51
N ARG A 527 28.01 13.45 -12.53
CA ARG A 527 29.19 12.75 -13.07
C ARG A 527 30.23 13.72 -13.62
N GLU A 528 29.81 14.77 -14.34
CA GLU A 528 30.73 15.78 -14.86
C GLU A 528 31.40 16.57 -13.71
N LEU A 529 30.66 16.91 -12.65
CA LEU A 529 31.15 17.73 -11.53
C LEU A 529 31.97 16.94 -10.50
N PHE A 530 31.76 15.62 -10.41
CA PHE A 530 32.38 14.70 -9.45
C PHE A 530 32.81 13.39 -10.12
N PRO A 531 33.78 13.42 -11.06
CA PRO A 531 34.14 12.23 -11.86
C PRO A 531 34.71 11.07 -11.05
N GLY A 532 35.16 11.29 -9.82
CA GLY A 532 35.65 10.25 -8.90
C GLY A 532 34.60 9.64 -7.98
N ALA A 533 33.35 10.12 -7.99
CA ALA A 533 32.30 9.66 -7.10
C ALA A 533 31.49 8.50 -7.72
N ARG A 534 31.14 7.51 -6.90
CA ARG A 534 30.27 6.40 -7.30
C ARG A 534 28.83 6.85 -7.11
N ILE A 535 28.10 6.96 -8.23
CA ILE A 535 26.75 7.55 -8.28
C ILE A 535 25.75 6.44 -8.56
N ALA A 536 24.64 6.43 -7.83
CA ALA A 536 23.49 5.60 -8.13
C ALA A 536 22.22 6.48 -8.25
N ARG A 537 21.31 6.05 -9.12
CA ARG A 537 19.99 6.67 -9.32
C ARG A 537 18.89 5.73 -8.84
N MET A 538 17.94 6.26 -8.07
CA MET A 538 16.78 5.54 -7.54
C MET A 538 15.49 6.25 -7.92
N ASP A 539 14.93 5.85 -9.04
CA ASP A 539 13.63 6.30 -9.53
C ASP A 539 12.82 5.13 -10.08
N LEU A 540 11.61 5.40 -10.59
CA LEU A 540 10.72 4.36 -11.11
C LEU A 540 11.34 3.58 -12.27
N ASP A 541 12.18 4.22 -13.10
CA ASP A 541 12.78 3.58 -14.29
C ASP A 541 13.89 2.62 -13.88
N THR A 542 14.72 2.99 -12.90
CA THR A 542 15.84 2.16 -12.41
C THR A 542 15.41 1.03 -11.47
N THR A 543 14.18 1.08 -10.94
CA THR A 543 13.69 0.12 -9.94
C THR A 543 12.62 -0.86 -10.47
N ARG A 544 12.38 -0.89 -11.78
CA ARG A 544 11.36 -1.77 -12.42
C ARG A 544 11.72 -3.26 -12.34
N SER A 545 12.99 -3.62 -12.43
CA SER A 545 13.41 -5.02 -12.39
C SER A 545 13.40 -5.60 -10.97
N THR A 546 13.02 -6.87 -10.86
CA THR A 546 13.01 -7.60 -9.59
C THR A 546 14.38 -7.54 -8.93
N GLY A 547 14.46 -7.11 -7.67
CA GLY A 547 15.70 -7.00 -6.90
C GLY A 547 16.54 -5.74 -7.16
N ALA A 548 16.27 -4.92 -8.19
CA ALA A 548 17.05 -3.70 -8.45
C ALA A 548 16.96 -2.70 -7.29
N TYR A 549 15.78 -2.51 -6.73
CA TYR A 549 15.56 -1.68 -5.55
C TYR A 549 16.43 -2.11 -4.37
N GLY A 550 16.41 -3.41 -4.04
CA GLY A 550 17.22 -3.98 -2.94
C GLY A 550 18.72 -3.84 -3.17
N ARG A 551 19.20 -4.01 -4.41
CA ARG A 551 20.62 -3.84 -4.77
C ARG A 551 21.07 -2.39 -4.59
N ILE A 552 20.33 -1.40 -5.10
CA ILE A 552 20.69 0.02 -4.98
C ILE A 552 20.78 0.42 -3.50
N ILE A 553 19.82 -0.02 -2.67
CA ILE A 553 19.82 0.23 -1.23
C ILE A 553 21.01 -0.48 -0.55
N GLY A 554 21.24 -1.76 -0.86
CA GLY A 554 22.36 -2.54 -0.31
C GLY A 554 23.72 -1.93 -0.66
N ASP A 555 23.90 -1.46 -1.90
CA ASP A 555 25.11 -0.80 -2.34
C ASP A 555 25.33 0.56 -1.64
N PHE A 556 24.26 1.32 -1.44
CA PHE A 556 24.36 2.57 -0.70
C PHE A 556 24.60 2.34 0.80
N SER A 557 23.86 1.43 1.43
CA SER A 557 24.04 1.11 2.86
C SER A 557 25.44 0.55 3.18
N SER A 558 26.03 -0.23 2.27
CA SER A 558 27.39 -0.78 2.43
C SER A 558 28.51 0.16 2.02
N GLY A 559 28.20 1.41 1.66
CA GLY A 559 29.20 2.41 1.25
C GLY A 559 29.80 2.18 -0.14
N ARG A 560 29.24 1.29 -0.98
CA ARG A 560 29.64 1.10 -2.39
C ARG A 560 29.18 2.22 -3.31
N THR A 561 28.26 3.07 -2.85
CA THR A 561 27.77 4.25 -3.55
C THR A 561 28.01 5.48 -2.68
N ASP A 562 28.52 6.56 -3.26
CA ASP A 562 28.85 7.81 -2.56
C ASP A 562 27.71 8.83 -2.66
N ILE A 563 27.07 8.93 -3.83
CA ILE A 563 25.98 9.87 -4.10
C ILE A 563 24.77 9.10 -4.59
N LEU A 564 23.65 9.21 -3.86
CA LEU A 564 22.36 8.65 -4.26
C LEU A 564 21.44 9.76 -4.76
N ILE A 565 21.04 9.69 -6.03
CA ILE A 565 20.09 10.63 -6.65
C ILE A 565 18.75 9.97 -6.73
N GLY A 566 17.69 10.62 -6.22
CA GLY A 566 16.38 10.00 -6.35
C GLY A 566 15.20 10.89 -6.09
N THR A 567 14.03 10.26 -6.24
CA THR A 567 12.72 10.87 -6.06
C THR A 567 12.12 10.50 -4.69
N GLN A 568 10.81 10.58 -4.56
CA GLN A 568 10.09 10.19 -3.33
C GLN A 568 10.45 8.79 -2.77
N MET A 569 11.07 7.93 -3.57
CA MET A 569 11.49 6.61 -3.11
C MET A 569 12.60 6.66 -2.05
N ILE A 570 13.42 7.71 -2.04
CA ILE A 570 14.50 7.89 -1.06
C ILE A 570 13.96 8.36 0.31
N SER A 571 12.82 9.05 0.33
CA SER A 571 12.25 9.59 1.55
C SER A 571 11.65 8.53 2.48
N LYS A 572 11.37 7.31 1.97
CA LYS A 572 10.50 6.32 2.62
C LYS A 572 11.26 5.10 3.13
N GLY A 573 11.06 4.76 4.41
CA GLY A 573 11.40 3.45 4.99
C GLY A 573 12.87 3.01 4.92
N LEU A 574 13.79 3.91 4.60
CA LEU A 574 15.21 3.60 4.46
C LEU A 574 16.01 4.17 5.63
N ASP A 575 16.93 3.39 6.12
CA ASP A 575 17.84 3.78 7.19
C ASP A 575 19.28 3.75 6.69
N PHE A 576 19.92 4.93 6.69
CA PHE A 576 21.31 5.09 6.25
C PHE A 576 22.13 5.79 7.32
N ASP A 577 23.21 5.16 7.76
CA ASP A 577 24.03 5.61 8.86
C ASP A 577 25.07 6.68 8.50
N ASN A 578 25.52 6.72 7.23
CA ASN A 578 26.68 7.49 6.81
C ASN A 578 26.36 8.73 5.94
N VAL A 579 25.09 9.17 5.92
CA VAL A 579 24.67 10.32 5.13
C VAL A 579 24.94 11.62 5.87
N ALA A 580 25.91 12.42 5.39
CA ALA A 580 26.25 13.72 5.95
C ALA A 580 25.45 14.86 5.32
N VAL A 581 25.20 14.80 4.01
CA VAL A 581 24.54 15.89 3.27
C VAL A 581 23.31 15.37 2.52
N VAL A 582 22.22 16.12 2.64
CA VAL A 582 21.03 15.98 1.80
C VAL A 582 20.82 17.26 1.00
N GLY A 583 20.82 17.17 -0.32
CA GLY A 583 20.52 18.28 -1.22
C GLY A 583 19.13 18.20 -1.80
N ILE A 584 18.24 19.13 -1.47
CA ILE A 584 16.92 19.27 -2.07
C ILE A 584 17.06 20.28 -3.23
N LEU A 585 17.00 19.76 -4.46
CA LEU A 585 17.39 20.56 -5.65
C LEU A 585 16.34 21.60 -6.04
N ASN A 586 15.07 21.34 -5.80
CA ASN A 586 13.98 22.26 -6.10
C ASN A 586 12.75 21.95 -5.27
N ALA A 587 12.51 22.75 -4.23
CA ALA A 587 11.32 22.61 -3.38
C ALA A 587 10.06 23.20 -4.07
N ASP A 588 10.22 24.18 -4.99
CA ASP A 588 9.11 24.89 -5.62
C ASP A 588 8.20 23.97 -6.42
N THR A 589 8.72 22.88 -6.97
CA THR A 589 7.90 21.87 -7.69
C THR A 589 6.84 21.20 -6.82
N MET A 590 7.06 21.13 -5.51
CA MET A 590 6.10 20.60 -4.55
C MET A 590 5.16 21.69 -4.06
N LEU A 591 5.71 22.86 -3.73
CA LEU A 591 4.98 24.01 -3.20
C LEU A 591 3.94 24.55 -4.19
N ASN A 592 4.27 24.54 -5.48
CA ASN A 592 3.42 25.07 -6.54
C ASN A 592 2.60 24.00 -7.27
N TYR A 593 2.49 22.78 -6.72
CA TYR A 593 1.63 21.76 -7.30
C TYR A 593 0.15 22.23 -7.26
N PRO A 594 -0.64 22.08 -8.36
CA PRO A 594 -2.00 22.60 -8.42
C PRO A 594 -2.99 21.72 -7.65
N ASP A 595 -2.79 21.60 -6.37
CA ASP A 595 -3.63 20.87 -5.42
C ASP A 595 -3.69 21.61 -4.07
N PHE A 596 -4.81 21.60 -3.38
CA PHE A 596 -4.95 22.22 -2.07
C PHE A 596 -4.09 21.54 -0.99
N ARG A 597 -3.61 20.33 -1.22
CA ARG A 597 -2.66 19.60 -0.36
C ARG A 597 -1.20 19.90 -0.68
N ALA A 598 -0.91 20.81 -1.62
CA ALA A 598 0.46 21.06 -2.06
C ALA A 598 1.41 21.38 -0.90
N TYR A 599 1.01 22.27 0.00
CA TYR A 599 1.81 22.63 1.18
C TYR A 599 1.93 21.49 2.19
N GLU A 600 0.86 20.71 2.40
CA GLU A 600 0.90 19.51 3.24
C GLU A 600 1.90 18.49 2.70
N HIS A 601 1.82 18.15 1.43
CA HIS A 601 2.74 17.22 0.80
C HIS A 601 4.18 17.75 0.77
N ALA A 602 4.37 19.06 0.57
CA ALA A 602 5.70 19.69 0.60
C ALA A 602 6.29 19.60 2.01
N PHE A 603 5.56 20.00 3.05
CA PHE A 603 6.02 19.91 4.43
C PHE A 603 6.40 18.47 4.81
N MET A 604 5.52 17.50 4.53
CA MET A 604 5.76 16.09 4.81
C MET A 604 7.03 15.58 4.12
N MET A 605 7.15 15.86 2.82
CA MET A 605 8.27 15.37 2.02
C MET A 605 9.60 16.01 2.45
N LEU A 606 9.61 17.34 2.64
CA LEU A 606 10.80 18.07 3.06
C LEU A 606 11.27 17.62 4.44
N SER A 607 10.36 17.46 5.39
CA SER A 607 10.67 16.97 6.74
C SER A 607 11.20 15.53 6.73
N GLN A 608 10.60 14.64 5.92
CA GLN A 608 11.05 13.24 5.80
C GLN A 608 12.43 13.12 5.15
N VAL A 609 12.67 13.86 4.07
CA VAL A 609 13.94 13.84 3.35
C VAL A 609 15.03 14.47 4.21
N SER A 610 14.73 15.57 4.89
CA SER A 610 15.66 16.22 5.84
C SER A 610 16.04 15.27 6.96
N GLY A 611 15.11 14.50 7.48
CA GLY A 611 15.36 13.49 8.51
C GLY A 611 16.33 12.36 8.13
N ARG A 612 16.76 12.27 6.86
CA ARG A 612 17.77 11.29 6.40
C ARG A 612 19.20 11.69 6.68
N ALA A 613 19.49 12.98 6.94
CA ALA A 613 20.81 13.45 7.26
C ALA A 613 21.14 13.25 8.76
N GLY A 614 22.39 12.84 9.07
CA GLY A 614 22.93 12.79 10.42
C GLY A 614 22.24 11.81 11.37
N ARG A 615 22.66 10.53 11.39
CA ARG A 615 22.06 9.51 12.27
C ARG A 615 23.03 8.90 13.27
N ARG A 616 24.34 8.98 13.02
CA ARG A 616 25.38 8.50 13.94
C ARG A 616 26.42 9.59 14.20
N GLY A 617 26.30 10.27 15.32
CA GLY A 617 27.34 11.12 15.92
C GLY A 617 27.45 12.53 15.37
N ASP A 618 27.40 12.76 14.06
CA ASP A 618 27.53 14.09 13.47
C ASP A 618 26.18 14.69 13.10
N ARG A 619 25.99 15.97 13.37
CA ARG A 619 24.82 16.71 12.95
C ARG A 619 24.79 16.78 11.41
N GLY A 620 23.79 16.19 10.76
CA GLY A 620 23.65 16.22 9.31
C GLY A 620 23.33 17.62 8.78
N LEU A 621 23.68 17.87 7.51
CA LEU A 621 23.40 19.11 6.80
C LEU A 621 22.40 18.88 5.67
N VAL A 622 21.37 19.72 5.62
CA VAL A 622 20.40 19.75 4.52
C VAL A 622 20.50 21.09 3.80
N ILE A 623 20.74 21.06 2.49
CA ILE A 623 20.70 22.25 1.64
C ILE A 623 19.38 22.24 0.87
N LEU A 624 18.49 23.15 1.23
CA LEU A 624 17.17 23.30 0.62
C LEU A 624 17.19 24.47 -0.37
N GLN A 625 17.15 24.16 -1.67
CA GLN A 625 17.12 25.17 -2.74
C GLN A 625 15.67 25.50 -3.14
N THR A 626 15.31 26.77 -3.07
CA THR A 626 13.97 27.25 -3.44
C THR A 626 14.04 28.70 -3.93
N LYS A 627 13.09 29.09 -4.78
CA LYS A 627 12.83 30.49 -5.15
C LYS A 627 11.84 31.17 -4.22
N SER A 628 11.25 30.40 -3.32
CA SER A 628 10.17 30.81 -2.42
C SER A 628 10.60 30.72 -0.96
N ALA A 629 11.81 31.17 -0.65
CA ALA A 629 12.42 31.07 0.67
C ALA A 629 11.60 31.77 1.79
N ASP A 630 10.83 32.80 1.43
CA ASP A 630 10.03 33.60 2.35
C ASP A 630 8.69 32.93 2.73
N LEU A 631 8.31 31.85 2.09
CA LEU A 631 7.04 31.17 2.39
C LEU A 631 7.03 30.62 3.85
N PRO A 632 5.95 30.82 4.62
CA PRO A 632 5.84 30.32 5.98
C PRO A 632 6.15 28.85 6.12
N VAL A 633 5.68 28.00 5.20
CA VAL A 633 5.93 26.56 5.19
C VAL A 633 7.43 26.20 5.15
N ILE A 634 8.27 26.99 4.48
CA ILE A 634 9.72 26.76 4.44
C ILE A 634 10.33 27.00 5.83
N ARG A 635 9.94 28.09 6.51
CA ARG A 635 10.38 28.39 7.88
C ARG A 635 9.90 27.28 8.84
N GLN A 636 8.65 26.88 8.75
CA GLN A 636 8.09 25.81 9.58
C GLN A 636 8.80 24.46 9.39
N VAL A 637 9.28 24.16 8.16
CA VAL A 637 10.13 22.97 7.92
C VAL A 637 11.50 23.12 8.59
N VAL A 638 12.13 24.30 8.48
CA VAL A 638 13.44 24.57 9.09
C VAL A 638 13.38 24.45 10.61
N ASP A 639 12.33 25.02 11.22
CA ASP A 639 12.12 25.04 12.67
C ASP A 639 11.51 23.73 13.19
N ASN A 640 11.16 22.79 12.28
CA ASN A 640 10.40 21.56 12.60
C ASN A 640 9.10 21.86 13.36
N ASP A 641 8.45 22.98 13.02
CA ASP A 641 7.20 23.44 13.63
C ASP A 641 5.99 22.86 12.91
N PHE A 642 5.66 21.61 13.21
CA PHE A 642 4.44 20.98 12.72
C PHE A 642 3.17 21.64 13.28
N ALA A 643 3.21 22.15 14.52
CA ALA A 643 2.00 22.69 15.16
C ALA A 643 1.57 24.01 14.51
N GLY A 644 2.52 24.93 14.29
CA GLY A 644 2.26 26.19 13.56
C GLY A 644 1.84 25.91 12.12
N PHE A 645 2.53 24.99 11.44
CA PHE A 645 2.14 24.57 10.08
C PHE A 645 0.70 24.04 10.02
N ALA A 646 0.34 23.12 10.92
CA ALA A 646 -0.99 22.53 10.94
C ALA A 646 -2.08 23.57 11.26
N HIS A 647 -1.80 24.52 12.17
CA HIS A 647 -2.70 25.62 12.49
C HIS A 647 -3.00 26.47 11.25
N ASP A 648 -1.96 26.98 10.60
CA ASP A 648 -2.10 27.84 9.43
C ASP A 648 -2.84 27.15 8.28
N LEU A 649 -2.48 25.89 8.02
CA LEU A 649 -3.09 25.12 6.93
C LEU A 649 -4.55 24.74 7.23
N LEU A 650 -4.90 24.45 8.50
CA LEU A 650 -6.28 24.16 8.88
C LEU A 650 -7.16 25.40 8.75
N GLU A 651 -6.69 26.59 9.12
CA GLU A 651 -7.42 27.85 8.91
C GLU A 651 -7.65 28.11 7.42
N GLU A 652 -6.63 27.95 6.57
CA GLU A 652 -6.77 28.05 5.11
C GLU A 652 -7.83 27.07 4.58
N ARG A 653 -7.79 25.81 5.00
CA ARG A 653 -8.77 24.80 4.58
C ARG A 653 -10.19 25.10 5.01
N ARG A 654 -10.35 25.70 6.19
CA ARG A 654 -11.64 26.16 6.68
C ARG A 654 -12.21 27.26 5.80
N MET A 655 -11.40 28.28 5.46
CA MET A 655 -11.82 29.40 4.60
C MET A 655 -12.21 28.93 3.18
N PHE A 656 -11.49 27.97 2.61
CA PHE A 656 -11.72 27.50 1.24
C PHE A 656 -12.60 26.25 1.15
N HIS A 657 -13.24 25.84 2.23
CA HIS A 657 -14.13 24.70 2.27
C HIS A 657 -13.47 23.39 1.80
N TYR A 658 -12.33 23.05 2.43
CA TYR A 658 -11.58 21.81 2.17
C TYR A 658 -11.61 20.83 3.34
N PRO A 659 -11.32 19.55 3.13
CA PRO A 659 -11.10 18.59 4.22
C PRO A 659 -10.02 19.08 5.21
N PRO A 660 -10.20 18.89 6.52
CA PRO A 660 -11.19 18.02 7.19
C PRO A 660 -12.54 18.65 7.49
N TYR A 661 -12.75 19.91 7.22
CA TYR A 661 -14.01 20.62 7.53
C TYR A 661 -15.13 20.28 6.55
N TRP A 662 -14.77 19.97 5.30
CA TRP A 662 -15.69 19.59 4.24
C TRP A 662 -15.25 18.25 3.65
N ARG A 663 -16.18 17.59 2.95
CA ARG A 663 -15.89 16.39 2.17
C ARG A 663 -15.84 16.73 0.70
N LEU A 664 -14.91 16.11 -0.01
CA LEU A 664 -14.83 16.20 -1.45
C LEU A 664 -15.33 14.92 -2.10
N VAL A 665 -16.13 15.08 -3.15
CA VAL A 665 -16.48 13.99 -4.05
C VAL A 665 -16.19 14.46 -5.47
N TYR A 666 -15.36 13.74 -6.19
CA TYR A 666 -15.17 13.97 -7.62
C TYR A 666 -16.08 13.05 -8.41
N VAL A 667 -16.80 13.62 -9.38
CA VAL A 667 -17.59 12.88 -10.37
C VAL A 667 -16.85 12.93 -11.69
N PHE A 668 -16.42 11.76 -12.16
CA PHE A 668 -15.72 11.62 -13.42
C PHE A 668 -16.65 11.04 -14.48
N LEU A 669 -16.60 11.65 -15.68
CA LEU A 669 -17.26 11.16 -16.86
C LEU A 669 -16.20 10.83 -17.91
N ARG A 670 -16.29 9.63 -18.52
CA ARG A 670 -15.34 9.18 -19.54
C ARG A 670 -16.09 8.70 -20.78
N HIS A 671 -15.64 9.16 -21.95
CA HIS A 671 -16.17 8.70 -23.25
C HIS A 671 -15.12 8.89 -24.36
N ARG A 672 -15.25 8.11 -25.42
CA ARG A 672 -14.33 8.23 -26.58
C ARG A 672 -14.53 9.52 -27.34
N ASP A 673 -15.78 9.92 -27.55
CA ASP A 673 -16.13 11.18 -28.22
C ASP A 673 -16.07 12.34 -27.23
N GLU A 674 -15.33 13.40 -27.61
CA GLU A 674 -15.10 14.58 -26.76
C GLU A 674 -16.36 15.43 -26.60
N HIS A 675 -17.14 15.57 -27.68
CA HIS A 675 -18.36 16.37 -27.65
C HIS A 675 -19.43 15.72 -26.75
N THR A 676 -19.56 14.40 -26.85
CA THR A 676 -20.50 13.62 -26.00
C THR A 676 -20.15 13.73 -24.53
N VAL A 677 -18.86 13.60 -24.14
CA VAL A 677 -18.47 13.72 -22.73
C VAL A 677 -18.64 15.15 -22.19
N GLU A 678 -18.42 16.17 -23.02
CA GLU A 678 -18.66 17.57 -22.64
C GLU A 678 -20.14 17.83 -22.37
N SER A 679 -21.00 17.45 -23.30
CA SER A 679 -22.47 17.62 -23.17
C SER A 679 -23.00 16.86 -21.96
N ALA A 680 -22.56 15.60 -21.77
CA ALA A 680 -22.94 14.80 -20.62
C ALA A 680 -22.46 15.40 -19.28
N ALA A 681 -21.27 15.99 -19.25
CA ALA A 681 -20.74 16.62 -18.05
C ALA A 681 -21.52 17.90 -17.66
N ILE A 682 -21.94 18.70 -18.65
CA ILE A 682 -22.81 19.86 -18.42
C ILE A 682 -24.15 19.42 -17.88
N GLU A 683 -24.76 18.39 -18.49
CA GLU A 683 -26.05 17.84 -18.05
C GLU A 683 -25.95 17.25 -16.63
N MET A 684 -24.90 16.46 -16.34
CA MET A 684 -24.65 15.92 -15.02
C MET A 684 -24.48 17.01 -13.96
N ALA A 685 -23.69 18.06 -14.25
CA ALA A 685 -23.52 19.19 -13.35
C ALA A 685 -24.85 19.94 -13.11
N SER A 686 -25.70 20.09 -14.13
CA SER A 686 -27.02 20.70 -14.00
C SER A 686 -27.93 19.88 -13.05
N ARG A 687 -27.98 18.56 -13.22
CA ARG A 687 -28.74 17.64 -12.33
C ARG A 687 -28.24 17.69 -10.89
N LEU A 688 -26.91 17.69 -10.71
CA LEU A 688 -26.33 17.80 -9.37
C LEU A 688 -26.64 19.16 -8.71
N ARG A 689 -26.63 20.28 -9.47
CA ARG A 689 -26.97 21.60 -8.93
C ARG A 689 -28.40 21.71 -8.47
N GLN A 690 -29.34 20.94 -9.01
CA GLN A 690 -30.72 20.90 -8.51
C GLN A 690 -30.80 20.47 -7.03
N SER A 691 -29.90 19.54 -6.61
CA SER A 691 -29.89 19.01 -5.26
C SER A 691 -28.82 19.66 -4.36
N PHE A 692 -27.69 20.09 -4.93
CA PHE A 692 -26.52 20.54 -4.19
C PHE A 692 -26.17 22.03 -4.40
N ALA A 693 -26.87 22.75 -5.27
CA ALA A 693 -26.67 24.17 -5.54
C ALA A 693 -25.20 24.57 -5.77
N ASP A 694 -24.69 25.55 -5.04
CA ASP A 694 -23.34 26.12 -5.19
C ASP A 694 -22.20 25.17 -4.75
N ARG A 695 -22.54 24.02 -4.16
CA ARG A 695 -21.58 22.97 -3.76
C ARG A 695 -21.00 22.24 -4.98
N VAL A 696 -21.54 22.45 -6.17
CA VAL A 696 -21.14 21.80 -7.43
C VAL A 696 -20.27 22.75 -8.25
N LEU A 697 -18.99 22.39 -8.40
CA LEU A 697 -18.00 23.14 -9.17
C LEU A 697 -17.66 22.40 -10.47
N GLY A 698 -17.44 23.13 -11.54
CA GLY A 698 -17.17 22.56 -12.85
C GLY A 698 -18.46 22.36 -13.68
N PRO A 699 -18.48 21.56 -14.77
CA PRO A 699 -17.47 20.57 -15.16
C PRO A 699 -16.18 21.18 -15.72
N ASP A 700 -15.06 20.47 -15.56
CA ASP A 700 -13.76 20.90 -16.07
C ASP A 700 -12.92 19.70 -16.59
N LYS A 701 -11.87 20.03 -17.37
CA LYS A 701 -10.87 19.04 -17.81
C LYS A 701 -9.90 18.77 -16.65
N PRO A 702 -9.75 17.52 -16.19
CA PRO A 702 -8.72 17.21 -15.20
C PRO A 702 -7.31 17.39 -15.78
N SER A 703 -6.27 17.40 -14.92
CA SER A 703 -4.87 17.51 -15.36
C SER A 703 -4.48 16.45 -16.40
N VAL A 704 -5.09 15.26 -16.31
CA VAL A 704 -5.04 14.21 -17.34
C VAL A 704 -6.43 14.14 -18.00
N ALA A 705 -6.62 14.93 -19.04
CA ALA A 705 -7.92 15.06 -19.71
C ALA A 705 -8.24 13.92 -20.70
N ARG A 706 -7.27 13.05 -20.99
CA ARG A 706 -7.43 11.90 -21.89
C ARG A 706 -6.55 10.74 -21.45
N VAL A 707 -7.15 9.55 -21.36
CA VAL A 707 -6.43 8.29 -21.08
C VAL A 707 -6.75 7.30 -22.18
N LYS A 708 -5.71 6.80 -22.88
CA LYS A 708 -5.85 5.97 -24.09
C LYS A 708 -6.75 6.68 -25.11
N THR A 709 -7.93 6.15 -25.37
CA THR A 709 -8.91 6.68 -26.33
C THR A 709 -10.07 7.42 -25.66
N GLU A 710 -10.11 7.54 -24.34
CA GLU A 710 -11.22 8.15 -23.59
C GLU A 710 -10.88 9.55 -23.13
N ASN A 711 -11.76 10.50 -23.43
CA ASN A 711 -11.74 11.86 -22.92
C ASN A 711 -12.42 11.88 -21.53
N ILE A 712 -11.93 12.75 -20.65
CA ILE A 712 -12.35 12.80 -19.25
C ILE A 712 -12.84 14.20 -18.92
N ARG A 713 -13.95 14.27 -18.16
CA ARG A 713 -14.44 15.48 -17.49
C ARG A 713 -14.61 15.19 -16.00
N LYS A 714 -14.42 16.24 -15.20
CA LYS A 714 -14.50 16.17 -13.74
C LYS A 714 -15.45 17.25 -13.22
N ILE A 715 -16.34 16.83 -12.31
CA ILE A 715 -17.17 17.72 -11.48
C ILE A 715 -16.72 17.55 -10.05
N VAL A 716 -16.68 18.63 -9.27
CA VAL A 716 -16.27 18.61 -7.86
C VAL A 716 -17.48 18.99 -7.00
N LEU A 717 -17.81 18.13 -6.04
CA LEU A 717 -18.77 18.44 -4.98
C LEU A 717 -18.00 18.69 -3.68
N LYS A 718 -18.36 19.80 -3.00
CA LYS A 718 -17.92 20.13 -1.64
C LYS A 718 -19.12 19.99 -0.70
N LEU A 719 -19.05 19.04 0.23
CA LEU A 719 -20.14 18.71 1.13
C LEU A 719 -19.73 19.03 2.58
N GLU A 720 -20.55 19.80 3.28
CA GLU A 720 -20.31 20.17 4.69
C GLU A 720 -20.32 18.92 5.60
N ASN A 721 -19.55 18.96 6.67
CA ASN A 721 -19.70 17.99 7.74
C ASN A 721 -21.07 18.18 8.43
N GLY A 722 -21.80 17.08 8.61
CA GLY A 722 -23.12 17.09 9.26
C GLY A 722 -24.31 16.93 8.33
N ILE A 723 -24.11 16.94 7.00
CA ILE A 723 -25.19 16.56 6.06
C ILE A 723 -25.51 15.08 6.17
N ASP A 724 -26.72 14.69 5.80
CA ASP A 724 -27.09 13.29 5.64
C ASP A 724 -26.34 12.69 4.42
N LEU A 725 -25.29 11.94 4.71
CA LEU A 725 -24.46 11.31 3.69
C LEU A 725 -25.19 10.21 2.92
N ASN A 726 -26.22 9.58 3.51
CA ASN A 726 -26.98 8.55 2.81
C ASN A 726 -27.88 9.20 1.77
N LEU A 727 -28.56 10.26 2.15
CA LEU A 727 -29.35 11.07 1.23
C LEU A 727 -28.46 11.67 0.12
N ALA A 728 -27.31 12.23 0.47
CA ALA A 728 -26.39 12.80 -0.52
C ALA A 728 -25.91 11.74 -1.55
N ARG A 729 -25.57 10.53 -1.09
CA ARG A 729 -25.21 9.43 -1.98
C ARG A 729 -26.37 8.98 -2.87
N GLN A 730 -27.57 8.91 -2.33
CA GLN A 730 -28.77 8.58 -3.08
C GLN A 730 -28.99 9.60 -4.19
N LEU A 731 -29.00 10.89 -3.89
CA LEU A 731 -29.19 11.96 -4.89
C LEU A 731 -28.10 11.96 -5.97
N MET A 732 -26.84 11.68 -5.62
CA MET A 732 -25.77 11.53 -6.60
C MET A 732 -25.99 10.31 -7.51
N LYS A 733 -26.48 9.19 -6.98
CA LYS A 733 -26.81 8.00 -7.78
C LYS A 733 -27.99 8.27 -8.69
N GLU A 734 -29.06 8.89 -8.21
CA GLU A 734 -30.23 9.28 -9.00
C GLU A 734 -29.84 10.21 -10.16
N ALA A 735 -28.96 11.19 -9.92
CA ALA A 735 -28.45 12.07 -10.97
C ALA A 735 -27.67 11.29 -12.05
N ARG A 736 -26.84 10.30 -11.64
CA ARG A 736 -26.12 9.41 -12.57
C ARG A 736 -27.08 8.53 -13.38
N GLU A 737 -28.03 7.88 -12.73
CA GLU A 737 -29.02 7.01 -13.37
C GLU A 737 -29.90 7.81 -14.34
N GLY A 738 -30.36 8.99 -13.94
CA GLY A 738 -31.10 9.90 -14.79
C GLY A 738 -30.31 10.38 -16.01
N LEU A 739 -28.98 10.55 -15.90
CA LEU A 739 -28.14 10.83 -17.05
C LEU A 739 -28.03 9.63 -17.99
N LEU A 740 -27.75 8.43 -17.41
CA LEU A 740 -27.52 7.21 -18.18
C LEU A 740 -28.80 6.61 -18.80
N SER A 741 -29.98 7.04 -18.35
CA SER A 741 -31.28 6.68 -18.98
C SER A 741 -31.47 7.34 -20.36
N ASP A 742 -30.78 8.44 -20.63
CA ASP A 742 -30.75 9.04 -21.95
C ASP A 742 -29.88 8.18 -22.90
N LYS A 743 -30.45 7.75 -24.01
CA LYS A 743 -29.77 6.92 -25.02
C LYS A 743 -28.46 7.52 -25.53
N ARG A 744 -28.36 8.86 -25.55
CA ARG A 744 -27.14 9.58 -25.96
C ARG A 744 -25.96 9.29 -25.03
N TYR A 745 -26.24 9.01 -23.75
CA TYR A 745 -25.23 8.87 -22.69
C TYR A 745 -25.20 7.44 -22.10
N ALA A 746 -25.99 6.50 -22.59
CA ALA A 746 -26.08 5.14 -22.06
C ALA A 746 -24.73 4.38 -22.04
N ALA A 747 -23.80 4.72 -22.94
CA ALA A 747 -22.43 4.15 -22.98
C ALA A 747 -21.40 4.96 -22.15
N MET A 748 -21.83 6.02 -21.47
CA MET A 748 -20.94 6.86 -20.65
C MET A 748 -20.47 6.12 -19.41
N ASN A 749 -19.18 6.16 -19.16
CA ASN A 749 -18.63 5.69 -17.88
C ASN A 749 -18.63 6.83 -16.87
N VAL A 750 -19.55 6.78 -15.89
CA VAL A 750 -19.69 7.75 -14.81
C VAL A 750 -19.35 7.08 -13.50
N TYR A 751 -18.37 7.62 -12.76
CA TYR A 751 -17.99 7.10 -11.46
C TYR A 751 -17.63 8.20 -10.46
N PHE A 752 -17.73 7.85 -9.19
CA PHE A 752 -17.43 8.73 -8.07
C PHE A 752 -16.07 8.40 -7.46
N ASP A 753 -15.37 9.43 -7.02
CA ASP A 753 -14.18 9.31 -6.17
C ASP A 753 -14.42 10.10 -4.90
N VAL A 754 -14.72 9.38 -3.83
CA VAL A 754 -15.01 9.94 -2.50
C VAL A 754 -13.71 10.09 -1.72
N ASP A 755 -13.53 11.24 -1.06
CA ASP A 755 -12.28 11.62 -0.38
C ASP A 755 -11.05 11.46 -1.31
N PRO A 756 -11.02 12.18 -2.45
CA PRO A 756 -9.92 12.08 -3.42
C PRO A 756 -8.62 12.62 -2.81
N LEU A 757 -7.48 12.07 -3.28
CA LEU A 757 -6.12 12.50 -2.92
C LEU A 757 -5.37 13.04 -4.13
#